data_3e9a50883499d03f3132b1ca19138a81
#
_entry.id   3e9a50883499d03f3132b1ca19138a81
#
_cell.length_a   1.000
_cell.length_b   1.000
_cell.length_c   1.000
_cell.angle_alpha   90.00
_cell.angle_beta   90.00
_cell.angle_gamma   90.00
#
_symmetry.space_group_name_H-M   'P 1'
#
loop_
_entity.id
_entity.type
_entity.pdbx_description
1 polymer ?
#
loop_
_entity_poly.entity_id
_entity_poly.type
_entity_poly.pdbx_seq_one_letter_code
_entity_poly.pdbx_strand_id
1 'polypeptide(L)'
;VQADGHSGRTHHRVSRPDQPLEEYLQRLMRPVEFAVRDDGKALEVVRNLGVFLSQQATEGLALPRLRPVHSDLRRLKALASDYDALPPHARRERLNAVRAVIDGISRRSRGGAPQPGSSPSPRAPHAVELSSAVSVLPGVGERRAALFRRLGVERVEDLLWRLPWRYEDRVASTPVGALRAGQDATVCGEVRSVDETVTARRRFRILRVVLSDDSGTVTLKWFNQPYLRARFAPGQRLMCRGRVKVPGGLLFPEIDNPQFEVVEPGEGASLHTGRVVPIYYETRGLTSRGLRALIDRALTTVRGLDEDCVPPAIRDRQGLIPRAQALGSVHFPPPDADLAQYNSGISPAHRRLAFEELLLLELGLAARRRETARDAHGIAFQCAPSRLERFWPALPYAPTTAQRRVVQEILRDMAASRPMNRLLHGDVGCGKTVVAAAAIWMAVGDGYQAAVMAPTELLAEQHFRQLARVLGSLGVRVAVMTSDLPRRDRRAVLDGLADGGVECVVGTHALLQPGVRFARFGLAVVDEQHKFGVVQRSDLVRKGYHPDVLIMTATPIPRTLAMTVYGDLDVSVIDEMPAGRGPIETRWYRDRQRPAADAAIRRALAAGRQAYVVAPRIDESDDGEIRSVGSVAERLRRCCPEARIGLLHGRLNRNEKDDAMRAFLDRRLDVLVATTVVEVGIDVPNATLMVIEHADRFGLAQLHQLRGRIGRGAHASLCLLVSPDRVSDDARRRLETMREIRDGFLIAERDLAMRGPGEFLGTRQSGLPNLRVANLLRDAALVERARVEAFALFDQDPALLAPEHAPLKAALKRTWGSRFALATIG
;
A
#
# COMPACT_ATOMS: atom_id res chain seq x y z
N VAL A 1 -16.52 55.05 24.29
CA VAL A 1 -15.68 55.99 25.07
C VAL A 1 -14.22 55.74 24.70
N GLN A 2 -13.69 56.78 24.13
CA GLN A 2 -12.28 57.21 23.96
C GLN A 2 -11.25 56.25 23.30
N ALA A 3 -10.80 56.77 22.15
CA ALA A 3 -9.58 56.50 21.46
C ALA A 3 -8.36 56.97 22.31
N ASP A 4 -7.27 56.23 22.24
CA ASP A 4 -5.95 56.81 22.38
C ASP A 4 -4.97 56.11 21.44
N GLY A 5 -4.38 56.97 20.56
CA GLY A 5 -3.38 56.56 19.63
C GLY A 5 -2.03 56.35 20.27
N HIS A 6 -1.34 55.28 19.85
CA HIS A 6 0.08 55.15 20.08
C HIS A 6 0.79 54.94 18.72
N SER A 7 1.47 56.00 18.31
CA SER A 7 2.46 56.02 17.26
C SER A 7 3.60 55.06 17.52
N GLY A 8 3.61 53.90 16.86
CA GLY A 8 4.70 52.98 16.87
C GLY A 8 5.91 53.51 16.11
N ARG A 9 6.91 53.99 16.83
CA ARG A 9 8.25 54.26 16.31
C ARG A 9 8.89 52.94 15.87
N THR A 10 9.07 52.81 14.59
CA THR A 10 9.96 51.80 13.99
C THR A 10 11.39 52.06 14.46
N HIS A 11 11.86 51.31 15.43
CA HIS A 11 13.26 51.27 15.79
C HIS A 11 14.06 50.63 14.64
N HIS A 12 14.69 51.47 13.80
CA HIS A 12 15.84 51.06 13.00
C HIS A 12 16.95 50.60 13.93
N ARG A 13 17.08 49.29 14.16
CA ARG A 13 18.29 48.72 14.75
C ARG A 13 19.42 48.82 13.71
N VAL A 14 20.24 49.80 13.82
CA VAL A 14 21.53 49.92 13.13
C VAL A 14 22.34 48.66 13.44
N SER A 15 22.71 47.91 12.40
CA SER A 15 23.53 46.71 12.52
C SER A 15 24.86 47.04 13.22
N ARG A 16 25.15 46.33 14.29
CA ARG A 16 26.44 46.42 15.01
C ARG A 16 27.59 46.00 14.09
N PRO A 17 28.77 46.64 14.12
CA PRO A 17 29.86 46.37 13.17
C PRO A 17 30.52 44.99 13.30
N ASP A 18 30.18 44.14 14.25
CA ASP A 18 30.88 42.89 14.59
C ASP A 18 30.04 41.60 14.48
N GLN A 19 28.97 41.54 13.66
CA GLN A 19 28.25 40.29 13.47
C GLN A 19 29.02 39.27 12.60
N PRO A 20 29.20 38.00 13.05
CA PRO A 20 29.82 36.96 12.24
C PRO A 20 29.08 36.74 10.93
N LEU A 21 29.79 36.36 9.84
CA LEU A 21 29.18 36.07 8.53
C LEU A 21 28.03 35.04 8.60
N GLU A 22 28.15 34.06 9.48
CA GLU A 22 27.10 33.04 9.66
C GLU A 22 25.78 33.62 10.19
N GLU A 23 25.84 34.55 11.14
CA GLU A 23 24.65 35.22 11.67
C GLU A 23 23.99 36.11 10.63
N TYR A 24 24.78 36.76 9.79
CA TYR A 24 24.28 37.54 8.65
C TYR A 24 23.60 36.64 7.60
N LEU A 25 24.17 35.49 7.27
CA LEU A 25 23.59 34.54 6.33
C LEU A 25 22.31 33.87 6.89
N GLN A 26 22.27 33.56 8.19
CA GLN A 26 21.07 33.06 8.85
C GLN A 26 19.92 34.06 8.81
N ARG A 27 20.21 35.34 8.98
CA ARG A 27 19.24 36.43 8.91
C ARG A 27 18.62 36.54 7.50
N LEU A 28 19.42 36.32 6.44
CA LEU A 28 18.96 36.28 5.07
C LEU A 28 18.14 35.01 4.77
N MET A 29 18.56 33.87 5.31
CA MET A 29 17.97 32.59 4.99
C MET A 29 16.60 32.35 5.66
N ARG A 30 16.40 32.75 6.91
CA ARG A 30 15.15 32.54 7.66
C ARG A 30 13.87 32.97 6.92
N PRO A 31 13.76 34.18 6.37
CA PRO A 31 12.57 34.58 5.62
C PRO A 31 12.41 33.84 4.31
N VAL A 32 13.51 33.46 3.65
CA VAL A 32 13.51 32.66 2.41
C VAL A 32 13.01 31.24 2.69
N GLU A 33 13.50 30.59 3.75
CA GLU A 33 13.03 29.27 4.16
C GLU A 33 11.56 29.27 4.58
N PHE A 34 11.11 30.31 5.28
CA PHE A 34 9.71 30.46 5.63
C PHE A 34 8.84 30.59 4.39
N ALA A 35 9.24 31.40 3.40
CA ALA A 35 8.49 31.60 2.18
C ALA A 35 8.42 30.33 1.28
N VAL A 36 9.37 29.38 1.42
CA VAL A 36 9.40 28.13 0.65
C VAL A 36 8.62 27.00 1.33
N ARG A 37 8.24 27.15 2.62
CA ARG A 37 7.46 26.12 3.35
C ARG A 37 6.05 25.94 2.73
N ASP A 38 5.48 24.76 2.94
CA ASP A 38 4.10 24.39 2.60
C ASP A 38 3.71 24.62 1.13
N ASP A 39 4.59 24.18 0.22
CA ASP A 39 4.34 24.17 -1.24
C ASP A 39 3.97 25.55 -1.84
N GLY A 40 4.40 26.63 -1.17
CA GLY A 40 4.23 28.00 -1.64
C GLY A 40 3.00 28.74 -1.11
N LYS A 41 2.20 28.17 -0.22
CA LYS A 41 1.10 28.86 0.47
C LYS A 41 1.60 30.06 1.30
N ALA A 42 2.83 29.97 1.82
CA ALA A 42 3.47 31.06 2.57
C ALA A 42 3.88 32.25 1.68
N LEU A 43 4.00 32.09 0.35
CA LEU A 43 4.33 33.17 -0.58
C LEU A 43 3.26 34.29 -0.64
N GLU A 44 2.00 33.97 -0.35
CA GLU A 44 0.90 34.95 -0.32
C GLU A 44 0.89 35.77 0.99
N VAL A 45 1.48 35.23 2.05
CA VAL A 45 1.49 35.87 3.38
C VAL A 45 2.72 36.77 3.57
N VAL A 46 3.84 36.42 2.94
CA VAL A 46 5.09 37.20 3.07
C VAL A 46 5.09 38.38 2.11
N ARG A 47 4.85 39.59 2.64
CA ARG A 47 4.90 40.86 1.88
C ARG A 47 6.28 41.51 2.00
N ASN A 48 6.71 42.19 0.94
CA ASN A 48 7.96 42.99 0.89
C ASN A 48 9.26 42.18 1.11
N LEU A 49 9.26 40.88 0.74
CA LEU A 49 10.46 40.03 0.87
C LEU A 49 11.58 40.50 -0.07
N GLY A 50 11.25 40.95 -1.27
CA GLY A 50 12.23 41.49 -2.22
C GLY A 50 12.87 42.77 -1.70
N VAL A 51 12.07 43.68 -1.12
CA VAL A 51 12.58 44.91 -0.49
C VAL A 51 13.55 44.57 0.65
N PHE A 52 13.15 43.64 1.53
CA PHE A 52 14.00 43.18 2.64
C PHE A 52 15.33 42.60 2.16
N LEU A 53 15.32 41.68 1.22
CA LEU A 53 16.51 41.03 0.66
C LEU A 53 17.43 42.03 -0.06
N SER A 54 16.86 42.96 -0.81
CA SER A 54 17.61 44.03 -1.50
C SER A 54 18.28 45.00 -0.51
N GLN A 55 17.58 45.37 0.57
CA GLN A 55 18.12 46.20 1.61
C GLN A 55 19.26 45.49 2.36
N GLN A 56 19.07 44.23 2.76
CA GLN A 56 20.09 43.44 3.43
C GLN A 56 21.31 43.21 2.53
N ALA A 57 21.13 42.97 1.26
CA ALA A 57 22.26 42.87 0.31
C ALA A 57 23.02 44.21 0.18
N THR A 58 22.32 45.34 0.22
CA THR A 58 22.97 46.69 0.18
C THR A 58 23.76 46.95 1.46
N GLU A 59 23.21 46.65 2.62
CA GLU A 59 23.91 46.72 3.90
C GLU A 59 25.15 45.83 3.92
N GLY A 60 25.03 44.59 3.39
CA GLY A 60 26.16 43.67 3.26
C GLY A 60 27.28 44.18 2.34
N LEU A 61 26.93 44.88 1.26
CA LEU A 61 27.92 45.50 0.34
C LEU A 61 28.71 46.67 0.98
N ALA A 62 28.13 47.31 1.98
CA ALA A 62 28.80 48.37 2.73
C ALA A 62 29.78 47.82 3.77
N LEU A 63 29.74 46.54 4.11
CA LEU A 63 30.62 45.96 5.13
C LEU A 63 31.95 45.47 4.54
N PRO A 64 33.12 46.05 4.97
CA PRO A 64 34.43 45.67 4.39
C PRO A 64 34.78 44.19 4.54
N ARG A 65 34.33 43.52 5.61
CA ARG A 65 34.56 42.11 5.89
C ARG A 65 33.79 41.16 4.95
N LEU A 66 32.75 41.60 4.24
CA LEU A 66 32.00 40.85 3.26
C LEU A 66 32.51 41.03 1.83
N ARG A 67 33.65 41.74 1.64
CA ARG A 67 34.28 41.91 0.31
C ARG A 67 34.44 40.63 -0.50
N PRO A 68 34.82 39.46 0.07
CA PRO A 68 34.97 38.21 -0.69
C PRO A 68 33.67 37.73 -1.30
N VAL A 69 32.50 38.15 -0.79
CA VAL A 69 31.18 37.71 -1.26
C VAL A 69 30.37 38.85 -1.92
N HIS A 70 30.99 40.00 -2.21
CA HIS A 70 30.33 41.16 -2.80
C HIS A 70 29.72 40.85 -4.20
N SER A 71 30.32 39.95 -4.98
CA SER A 71 29.76 39.51 -6.28
C SER A 71 28.42 38.79 -6.09
N ASP A 72 28.32 37.97 -5.08
CA ASP A 72 27.11 37.23 -4.76
C ASP A 72 26.05 38.15 -4.15
N LEU A 73 26.43 39.07 -3.30
CA LEU A 73 25.52 40.08 -2.74
C LEU A 73 24.96 41.01 -3.81
N ARG A 74 25.75 41.39 -4.83
CA ARG A 74 25.22 42.13 -6.01
C ARG A 74 24.22 41.28 -6.78
N ARG A 75 24.50 39.99 -6.97
CA ARG A 75 23.58 39.06 -7.63
C ARG A 75 22.31 38.86 -6.83
N LEU A 76 22.41 38.74 -5.49
CA LEU A 76 21.26 38.66 -4.60
C LEU A 76 20.40 39.93 -4.72
N LYS A 77 21.03 41.13 -4.71
CA LYS A 77 20.34 42.40 -4.86
C LYS A 77 19.59 42.49 -6.20
N ALA A 78 20.20 42.06 -7.30
CA ALA A 78 19.56 42.04 -8.61
C ALA A 78 18.37 41.07 -8.68
N LEU A 79 18.46 39.90 -8.03
CA LEU A 79 17.36 38.94 -7.95
C LEU A 79 16.20 39.42 -7.07
N ALA A 80 16.45 40.28 -6.12
CA ALA A 80 15.50 40.79 -5.15
C ALA A 80 14.78 42.07 -5.61
N SER A 81 15.34 42.85 -6.54
CA SER A 81 14.88 44.21 -6.88
C SER A 81 13.44 44.27 -7.43
N ASP A 82 13.01 43.30 -8.21
CA ASP A 82 11.69 43.22 -8.84
C ASP A 82 10.82 42.07 -8.28
N TYR A 83 11.29 41.39 -7.24
CA TYR A 83 10.65 40.19 -6.71
C TYR A 83 9.19 40.40 -6.27
N ASP A 84 8.89 41.50 -5.56
CA ASP A 84 7.57 41.77 -5.02
C ASP A 84 6.55 42.16 -6.10
N ALA A 85 7.01 42.50 -7.30
CA ALA A 85 6.17 42.80 -8.45
C ALA A 85 5.86 41.57 -9.32
N LEU A 86 6.54 40.46 -9.11
CA LEU A 86 6.37 39.23 -9.89
C LEU A 86 5.07 38.49 -9.56
N PRO A 87 4.43 37.78 -10.54
CA PRO A 87 3.32 36.89 -10.28
C PRO A 87 3.75 35.66 -9.43
N PRO A 88 2.83 35.00 -8.71
CA PRO A 88 3.18 33.94 -7.71
C PRO A 88 4.05 32.82 -8.25
N HIS A 89 3.83 32.35 -9.48
CA HIS A 89 4.65 31.31 -10.11
C HIS A 89 6.09 31.76 -10.36
N ALA A 90 6.31 32.98 -10.80
CA ALA A 90 7.62 33.56 -11.05
C ALA A 90 8.37 33.90 -9.75
N ARG A 91 7.64 34.27 -8.68
CA ARG A 91 8.23 34.46 -7.33
C ARG A 91 8.88 33.19 -6.80
N ARG A 92 8.25 32.03 -6.99
CA ARG A 92 8.80 30.74 -6.53
C ARG A 92 10.12 30.40 -7.23
N GLU A 93 10.18 30.58 -8.53
CA GLU A 93 11.39 30.34 -9.32
C GLU A 93 12.51 31.29 -8.91
N ARG A 94 12.20 32.60 -8.75
CA ARG A 94 13.12 33.62 -8.30
C ARG A 94 13.64 33.38 -6.88
N LEU A 95 12.80 32.88 -5.98
CA LEU A 95 13.15 32.55 -4.60
C LEU A 95 14.12 31.37 -4.51
N ASN A 96 13.97 30.39 -5.38
CA ASN A 96 14.91 29.29 -5.50
C ASN A 96 16.29 29.77 -5.98
N ALA A 97 16.32 30.75 -6.90
CA ALA A 97 17.57 31.36 -7.33
C ALA A 97 18.23 32.18 -6.21
N VAL A 98 17.44 32.91 -5.42
CA VAL A 98 17.92 33.64 -4.21
C VAL A 98 18.53 32.67 -3.20
N ARG A 99 17.82 31.58 -2.89
CA ARG A 99 18.30 30.53 -1.98
C ARG A 99 19.62 29.91 -2.46
N ALA A 100 19.74 29.62 -3.75
CA ALA A 100 20.97 29.06 -4.32
C ALA A 100 22.18 30.00 -4.17
N VAL A 101 21.97 31.33 -4.25
CA VAL A 101 23.03 32.32 -4.03
C VAL A 101 23.45 32.31 -2.54
N ILE A 102 22.51 32.34 -1.60
CA ILE A 102 22.82 32.34 -0.15
C ILE A 102 23.54 31.05 0.26
N ASP A 103 23.07 29.87 -0.22
CA ASP A 103 23.71 28.59 0.00
C ASP A 103 25.13 28.52 -0.61
N GLY A 104 25.33 29.17 -1.75
CA GLY A 104 26.64 29.31 -2.40
C GLY A 104 27.62 30.11 -1.55
N ILE A 105 27.18 31.19 -0.91
CA ILE A 105 27.98 31.97 0.03
C ILE A 105 28.30 31.14 1.26
N SER A 106 27.35 30.45 1.86
CA SER A 106 27.53 29.60 3.03
C SER A 106 28.54 28.48 2.81
N ARG A 107 28.53 27.86 1.63
CA ARG A 107 29.48 26.81 1.27
C ARG A 107 30.91 27.32 1.11
N ARG A 108 31.11 28.52 0.54
CA ARG A 108 32.45 29.11 0.38
C ARG A 108 33.02 29.64 1.68
N SER A 109 32.21 30.07 2.61
CA SER A 109 32.66 30.54 3.92
C SER A 109 33.13 29.40 4.85
N ARG A 110 32.65 28.17 4.65
CA ARG A 110 33.06 26.99 5.43
C ARG A 110 34.29 26.27 4.85
N GLY A 111 34.71 26.59 3.64
CA GLY A 111 35.89 26.04 3.00
C GLY A 111 37.05 27.08 3.02
N GLY A 112 38.13 26.76 3.73
CA GLY A 112 39.31 27.60 3.84
C GLY A 112 39.89 28.03 2.47
N ALA A 113 40.53 29.19 2.42
CA ALA A 113 41.09 29.82 1.23
C ALA A 113 42.08 28.93 0.47
N PRO A 114 42.06 28.91 -0.87
CA PRO A 114 43.07 28.19 -1.65
C PRO A 114 44.43 28.91 -1.59
N GLN A 115 45.44 28.16 -1.21
CA GLN A 115 46.83 28.63 -1.39
C GLN A 115 47.18 28.61 -2.88
N PRO A 116 47.88 29.63 -3.40
CA PRO A 116 48.31 29.66 -4.79
C PRO A 116 49.59 28.82 -5.02
N GLY A 117 49.51 27.82 -5.87
CA GLY A 117 50.69 27.17 -6.42
C GLY A 117 50.82 25.67 -6.18
N SER A 118 50.02 24.87 -6.86
CA SER A 118 50.42 23.56 -7.30
C SER A 118 49.52 23.13 -8.47
N SER A 119 50.16 22.77 -9.57
CA SER A 119 49.54 22.15 -10.75
C SER A 119 48.71 20.93 -10.32
N PRO A 120 47.56 20.66 -10.96
CA PRO A 120 46.72 19.53 -10.55
C PRO A 120 47.44 18.21 -10.92
N SER A 121 47.96 17.53 -9.91
CA SER A 121 48.17 16.07 -10.02
C SER A 121 46.81 15.42 -10.27
N PRO A 122 46.74 14.35 -11.06
CA PRO A 122 45.47 13.66 -11.32
C PRO A 122 44.90 13.17 -10.00
N ARG A 123 43.76 13.75 -9.63
CA ARG A 123 42.98 13.31 -8.44
C ARG A 123 42.72 11.82 -8.59
N ALA A 124 43.18 11.06 -7.61
CA ALA A 124 42.74 9.68 -7.45
C ALA A 124 41.18 9.65 -7.52
N PRO A 125 40.59 8.70 -8.23
CA PRO A 125 39.15 8.64 -8.39
C PRO A 125 38.52 8.59 -7.01
N HIS A 126 37.70 9.59 -6.68
CA HIS A 126 36.89 9.54 -5.45
C HIS A 126 36.14 8.23 -5.46
N ALA A 127 36.33 7.41 -4.42
CA ALA A 127 35.63 6.15 -4.29
C ALA A 127 34.13 6.42 -4.36
N VAL A 128 33.46 5.83 -5.31
CA VAL A 128 32.00 5.94 -5.45
C VAL A 128 31.37 5.09 -4.36
N GLU A 129 30.57 5.71 -3.50
CA GLU A 129 29.81 5.03 -2.45
C GLU A 129 28.36 4.83 -2.89
N LEU A 130 27.63 3.91 -2.26
CA LEU A 130 26.19 3.70 -2.49
C LEU A 130 25.37 4.97 -2.28
N SER A 131 25.77 5.80 -1.30
CA SER A 131 25.15 7.10 -0.98
C SER A 131 25.49 8.22 -1.96
N SER A 132 26.47 8.04 -2.83
CA SER A 132 26.90 9.05 -3.80
C SER A 132 25.79 9.37 -4.80
N ALA A 133 25.74 10.63 -5.28
CA ALA A 133 24.80 11.03 -6.32
C ALA A 133 25.04 10.22 -7.61
N VAL A 134 23.98 9.81 -8.30
CA VAL A 134 24.06 9.03 -9.54
C VAL A 134 24.88 9.73 -10.63
N SER A 135 24.98 11.05 -10.58
CA SER A 135 25.78 11.88 -11.50
C SER A 135 27.31 11.66 -11.40
N VAL A 136 27.78 11.03 -10.33
CA VAL A 136 29.22 10.70 -10.14
C VAL A 136 29.65 9.54 -11.04
N LEU A 137 28.68 8.71 -11.47
CA LEU A 137 28.98 7.57 -12.34
C LEU A 137 29.46 8.03 -13.73
N PRO A 138 30.55 7.47 -14.23
CA PRO A 138 31.01 7.75 -15.59
C PRO A 138 29.90 7.45 -16.62
N GLY A 139 29.61 8.44 -17.48
CA GLY A 139 28.52 8.34 -18.46
C GLY A 139 27.18 8.90 -18.02
N VAL A 140 27.07 9.43 -16.78
CA VAL A 140 25.89 10.15 -16.30
C VAL A 140 26.19 11.64 -16.25
N GLY A 141 26.00 12.33 -17.38
CA GLY A 141 26.04 13.80 -17.42
C GLY A 141 24.73 14.42 -16.91
N GLU A 142 24.70 15.77 -16.78
CA GLU A 142 23.55 16.50 -16.23
C GLU A 142 22.20 16.16 -16.86
N ARG A 143 22.16 15.98 -18.20
CA ARG A 143 20.92 15.60 -18.91
C ARG A 143 20.38 14.23 -18.46
N ARG A 144 21.28 13.24 -18.30
CA ARG A 144 20.88 11.92 -17.80
C ARG A 144 20.54 11.95 -16.33
N ALA A 145 21.26 12.70 -15.52
CA ALA A 145 20.95 12.90 -14.09
C ALA A 145 19.56 13.53 -13.89
N ALA A 146 19.18 14.47 -14.76
CA ALA A 146 17.82 15.05 -14.74
C ALA A 146 16.73 14.02 -15.10
N LEU A 147 17.01 13.10 -16.03
CA LEU A 147 16.09 11.99 -16.34
C LEU A 147 15.99 11.00 -15.19
N PHE A 148 17.11 10.68 -14.55
CA PHE A 148 17.12 9.81 -13.36
C PHE A 148 16.31 10.38 -12.20
N ARG A 149 16.44 11.69 -11.92
CA ARG A 149 15.62 12.37 -10.88
C ARG A 149 14.13 12.26 -11.14
N ARG A 150 13.69 12.37 -12.42
CA ARG A 150 12.27 12.15 -12.78
C ARG A 150 11.78 10.73 -12.49
N LEU A 151 12.69 9.76 -12.47
CA LEU A 151 12.42 8.36 -12.15
C LEU A 151 12.60 8.03 -10.66
N GLY A 152 12.85 9.04 -9.81
CA GLY A 152 13.12 8.86 -8.39
C GLY A 152 14.51 8.25 -8.08
N VAL A 153 15.45 8.31 -9.04
CA VAL A 153 16.82 7.81 -8.88
C VAL A 153 17.74 9.00 -8.67
N GLU A 154 18.17 9.23 -7.45
CA GLU A 154 19.06 10.32 -7.09
C GLU A 154 20.47 9.83 -6.73
N ARG A 155 20.54 8.65 -6.11
CA ARG A 155 21.79 8.03 -5.63
C ARG A 155 22.13 6.77 -6.43
N VAL A 156 23.36 6.34 -6.31
CA VAL A 156 23.83 5.09 -6.92
C VAL A 156 23.07 3.89 -6.35
N GLU A 157 22.77 3.91 -5.06
CA GLU A 157 21.92 2.91 -4.43
C GLU A 157 20.56 2.80 -5.12
N ASP A 158 19.89 3.91 -5.44
CA ASP A 158 18.58 3.89 -6.10
C ASP A 158 18.66 3.27 -7.51
N LEU A 159 19.79 3.45 -8.19
CA LEU A 159 20.03 2.81 -9.49
C LEU A 159 20.16 1.28 -9.35
N LEU A 160 20.91 0.80 -8.35
CA LEU A 160 21.10 -0.62 -8.09
C LEU A 160 19.85 -1.32 -7.56
N TRP A 161 18.94 -0.56 -6.92
CA TRP A 161 17.63 -1.08 -6.50
C TRP A 161 16.55 -0.95 -7.58
N ARG A 162 16.89 -0.48 -8.77
CA ARG A 162 16.00 -0.48 -9.93
C ARG A 162 16.10 -1.81 -10.67
N LEU A 163 15.38 -2.80 -10.18
CA LEU A 163 15.46 -4.16 -10.72
C LEU A 163 14.87 -4.27 -12.14
N PRO A 164 15.32 -5.26 -12.93
CA PRO A 164 14.69 -5.60 -14.20
C PRO A 164 13.23 -6.01 -14.00
N TRP A 165 12.36 -5.63 -14.93
CA TRP A 165 10.97 -6.08 -14.91
C TRP A 165 10.77 -7.46 -15.55
N ARG A 166 11.73 -7.91 -16.40
CA ARG A 166 11.78 -9.26 -16.95
C ARG A 166 13.20 -9.60 -17.40
N TYR A 167 13.41 -10.88 -17.66
CA TYR A 167 14.65 -11.43 -18.19
C TYR A 167 14.38 -12.19 -19.48
N GLU A 168 15.32 -12.07 -20.42
CA GLU A 168 15.27 -12.74 -21.70
C GLU A 168 16.48 -13.66 -21.85
N ASP A 169 16.22 -14.90 -22.27
CA ASP A 169 17.28 -15.80 -22.68
C ASP A 169 17.84 -15.34 -24.03
N ARG A 170 19.10 -14.97 -24.04
CA ARG A 170 19.88 -14.66 -25.22
C ARG A 170 21.16 -15.49 -25.29
N VAL A 171 21.18 -16.62 -24.56
CA VAL A 171 22.31 -17.56 -24.51
C VAL A 171 22.44 -18.27 -25.83
N ALA A 172 21.32 -18.75 -26.41
CA ALA A 172 21.31 -19.46 -27.67
C ALA A 172 20.59 -18.64 -28.75
N SER A 173 21.31 -18.19 -29.77
CA SER A 173 20.69 -17.81 -31.04
C SER A 173 20.26 -19.08 -31.76
N THR A 174 19.00 -19.13 -32.15
CA THR A 174 18.50 -20.22 -33.00
C THR A 174 19.12 -20.02 -34.37
N PRO A 175 19.82 -21.03 -34.94
CA PRO A 175 20.33 -20.95 -36.31
C PRO A 175 19.16 -20.66 -37.25
N VAL A 176 19.38 -19.79 -38.26
CA VAL A 176 18.30 -19.36 -39.15
C VAL A 176 17.68 -20.55 -39.89
N GLY A 177 18.52 -21.56 -40.27
CA GLY A 177 18.08 -22.78 -40.92
C GLY A 177 17.20 -23.70 -40.02
N ALA A 178 17.20 -23.48 -38.72
CA ALA A 178 16.38 -24.27 -37.75
C ALA A 178 15.06 -23.58 -37.36
N LEU A 179 14.74 -22.41 -37.89
CA LEU A 179 13.54 -21.64 -37.60
C LEU A 179 12.25 -22.37 -38.06
N ARG A 180 11.25 -22.40 -37.17
CA ARG A 180 9.93 -23.00 -37.46
C ARG A 180 8.82 -21.94 -37.39
N ALA A 181 7.80 -22.10 -38.26
CA ALA A 181 6.65 -21.21 -38.25
C ALA A 181 5.93 -21.23 -36.91
N GLY A 182 5.57 -20.03 -36.40
CA GLY A 182 4.87 -19.85 -35.14
C GLY A 182 5.76 -19.84 -33.88
N GLN A 183 7.06 -20.12 -34.01
CA GLN A 183 8.03 -20.08 -32.92
C GLN A 183 8.43 -18.65 -32.58
N ASP A 184 8.60 -18.31 -31.31
CA ASP A 184 9.35 -17.15 -30.88
C ASP A 184 10.83 -17.50 -30.81
N ALA A 185 11.63 -16.88 -31.67
CA ALA A 185 13.06 -17.18 -31.78
C ALA A 185 13.93 -15.94 -31.67
N THR A 186 15.14 -16.11 -31.13
CA THR A 186 16.22 -15.15 -31.18
C THR A 186 17.20 -15.58 -32.27
N VAL A 187 17.45 -14.72 -33.25
CA VAL A 187 18.41 -14.96 -34.35
C VAL A 187 19.52 -13.93 -34.31
N CYS A 188 20.74 -14.36 -34.62
CA CYS A 188 21.89 -13.48 -34.74
C CYS A 188 22.56 -13.72 -36.11
N GLY A 189 22.76 -12.66 -36.86
CA GLY A 189 23.36 -12.77 -38.17
C GLY A 189 23.89 -11.43 -38.69
N GLU A 190 24.42 -11.45 -39.89
CA GLU A 190 24.92 -10.28 -40.59
C GLU A 190 23.86 -9.71 -41.54
N VAL A 191 23.69 -8.39 -41.54
CA VAL A 191 22.79 -7.66 -42.45
C VAL A 191 23.35 -7.76 -43.88
N ARG A 192 22.60 -8.37 -44.78
CA ARG A 192 22.97 -8.48 -46.20
C ARG A 192 22.39 -7.34 -47.03
N SER A 193 21.11 -6.98 -46.82
CA SER A 193 20.49 -5.85 -47.51
C SER A 193 19.50 -5.14 -46.60
N VAL A 194 19.25 -3.86 -46.93
CA VAL A 194 18.28 -2.98 -46.22
C VAL A 194 17.46 -2.26 -47.28
N ASP A 195 16.21 -2.65 -47.47
CA ASP A 195 15.32 -2.17 -48.51
C ASP A 195 14.05 -1.55 -47.91
N GLU A 196 13.60 -0.44 -48.50
CA GLU A 196 12.33 0.20 -48.09
C GLU A 196 11.35 0.16 -49.25
N THR A 197 10.17 -0.36 -49.02
CA THR A 197 9.09 -0.43 -50.01
C THR A 197 7.86 0.34 -49.51
N VAL A 198 7.26 1.14 -50.41
CA VAL A 198 6.00 1.85 -50.13
C VAL A 198 4.90 1.19 -50.95
N THR A 199 3.85 0.71 -50.26
CA THR A 199 2.70 0.07 -50.93
C THR A 199 1.82 1.09 -51.63
N ALA A 200 1.46 0.85 -52.89
CA ALA A 200 0.74 1.80 -53.74
C ALA A 200 -0.65 2.20 -53.23
N ARG A 201 -1.42 1.25 -52.64
CA ARG A 201 -2.83 1.47 -52.18
C ARG A 201 -2.99 2.24 -50.88
N ARG A 202 -2.00 2.19 -49.90
CA ARG A 202 -2.15 2.77 -48.55
C ARG A 202 -0.98 3.64 -48.10
N ARG A 203 -0.03 3.97 -48.97
CA ARG A 203 1.24 4.65 -48.58
C ARG A 203 1.93 4.00 -47.36
N PHE A 204 1.74 2.69 -47.18
CA PHE A 204 2.27 1.92 -46.07
C PHE A 204 3.75 1.62 -46.34
N ARG A 205 4.62 2.06 -45.41
CA ARG A 205 6.06 1.85 -45.55
C ARG A 205 6.49 0.55 -44.88
N ILE A 206 7.19 -0.29 -45.60
CA ILE A 206 7.75 -1.55 -45.08
C ILE A 206 9.28 -1.45 -45.24
N LEU A 207 9.99 -1.43 -44.12
CA LEU A 207 11.42 -1.59 -44.06
C LEU A 207 11.75 -3.07 -43.98
N ARG A 208 12.51 -3.58 -44.97
CA ARG A 208 13.00 -4.96 -45.03
C ARG A 208 14.47 -4.99 -44.73
N VAL A 209 14.90 -5.86 -43.84
CA VAL A 209 16.32 -6.13 -43.55
C VAL A 209 16.52 -7.63 -43.72
N VAL A 210 17.40 -7.99 -44.61
CA VAL A 210 17.78 -9.39 -44.85
C VAL A 210 18.96 -9.71 -43.94
N LEU A 211 18.77 -10.66 -43.03
CA LEU A 211 19.78 -11.13 -42.10
C LEU A 211 20.22 -12.56 -42.50
N SER A 212 21.51 -12.84 -42.46
CA SER A 212 22.05 -14.19 -42.71
C SER A 212 23.01 -14.62 -41.62
N ASP A 213 22.98 -15.89 -41.29
CA ASP A 213 24.06 -16.61 -40.60
C ASP A 213 24.58 -17.75 -41.47
N ASP A 214 25.47 -18.59 -40.90
CA ASP A 214 26.08 -19.73 -41.63
C ASP A 214 25.04 -20.81 -42.02
N SER A 215 23.82 -20.77 -41.45
CA SER A 215 22.79 -21.79 -41.63
C SER A 215 21.67 -21.37 -42.61
N GLY A 216 21.49 -20.06 -42.84
CA GLY A 216 20.42 -19.58 -43.73
C GLY A 216 20.21 -18.07 -43.71
N THR A 217 19.04 -17.68 -44.27
CA THR A 217 18.67 -16.28 -44.44
C THR A 217 17.27 -16.05 -43.91
N VAL A 218 17.02 -14.96 -43.14
CA VAL A 218 15.73 -14.55 -42.62
C VAL A 218 15.44 -13.10 -42.99
N THR A 219 14.18 -12.81 -43.32
CA THR A 219 13.73 -11.43 -43.63
C THR A 219 13.04 -10.81 -42.42
N LEU A 220 13.57 -9.68 -41.97
CA LEU A 220 13.01 -8.88 -40.89
C LEU A 220 12.19 -7.72 -41.48
N LYS A 221 10.97 -7.50 -41.01
CA LYS A 221 10.08 -6.45 -41.54
C LYS A 221 9.60 -5.53 -40.43
N TRP A 222 9.75 -4.21 -40.63
CA TRP A 222 9.15 -3.19 -39.80
C TRP A 222 8.14 -2.37 -40.60
N PHE A 223 6.99 -2.11 -39.96
CA PHE A 223 5.89 -1.43 -40.63
C PHE A 223 5.73 -0.01 -40.09
N ASN A 224 5.67 0.98 -41.01
CA ASN A 224 5.53 2.41 -40.71
C ASN A 224 6.59 2.98 -39.72
N GLN A 225 7.83 2.45 -39.81
CA GLN A 225 8.96 2.89 -38.97
C GLN A 225 10.16 3.35 -39.81
N PRO A 226 10.01 4.40 -40.67
CA PRO A 226 11.08 4.85 -41.57
C PRO A 226 12.35 5.33 -40.85
N TYR A 227 12.21 5.76 -39.59
CA TYR A 227 13.36 6.20 -38.78
C TYR A 227 14.37 5.08 -38.49
N LEU A 228 13.96 3.82 -38.62
CA LEU A 228 14.85 2.68 -38.43
C LEU A 228 15.81 2.49 -39.60
N ARG A 229 15.51 3.00 -40.80
CA ARG A 229 16.35 2.87 -42.00
C ARG A 229 17.79 3.29 -41.75
N ALA A 230 17.99 4.40 -41.06
CA ALA A 230 19.31 4.95 -40.71
C ALA A 230 20.07 4.14 -39.66
N ARG A 231 19.46 3.14 -39.04
CA ARG A 231 20.09 2.31 -38.00
C ARG A 231 20.71 1.03 -38.53
N PHE A 232 20.41 0.66 -39.76
CA PHE A 232 20.87 -0.59 -40.33
C PHE A 232 21.81 -0.34 -41.53
N ALA A 233 22.91 -1.03 -41.58
CA ALA A 233 23.89 -1.01 -42.69
C ALA A 233 24.30 -2.44 -43.03
N PRO A 234 24.52 -2.73 -44.33
CA PRO A 234 25.10 -4.03 -44.77
C PRO A 234 26.44 -4.29 -44.06
N GLY A 235 26.70 -5.55 -43.73
CA GLY A 235 27.88 -5.99 -42.97
C GLY A 235 27.77 -5.84 -41.45
N GLN A 236 26.72 -5.20 -40.93
CA GLN A 236 26.46 -5.01 -39.53
C GLN A 236 25.91 -6.33 -38.94
N ARG A 237 26.41 -6.74 -37.76
CA ARG A 237 25.82 -7.86 -37.02
C ARG A 237 24.62 -7.41 -36.24
N LEU A 238 23.54 -8.15 -36.39
CA LEU A 238 22.25 -7.84 -35.76
C LEU A 238 21.76 -9.07 -35.02
N MET A 239 21.29 -8.85 -33.79
CA MET A 239 20.50 -9.83 -33.04
C MET A 239 19.04 -9.39 -33.03
N CYS A 240 18.13 -10.29 -33.41
CA CYS A 240 16.71 -10.01 -33.50
C CYS A 240 15.90 -11.08 -32.81
N ARG A 241 14.78 -10.68 -32.18
CA ARG A 241 13.83 -11.58 -31.57
C ARG A 241 12.43 -11.26 -32.04
N GLY A 242 11.68 -12.30 -32.37
CA GLY A 242 10.28 -12.17 -32.74
C GLY A 242 9.66 -13.50 -33.14
N ARG A 243 8.38 -13.44 -33.47
CA ARG A 243 7.62 -14.61 -33.93
C ARG A 243 7.90 -14.90 -35.39
N VAL A 244 8.39 -16.09 -35.64
CA VAL A 244 8.75 -16.56 -36.98
C VAL A 244 7.49 -16.86 -37.79
N LYS A 245 7.45 -16.35 -39.03
CA LYS A 245 6.45 -16.67 -40.03
C LYS A 245 7.16 -17.33 -41.20
N VAL A 246 6.52 -18.34 -41.76
CA VAL A 246 6.94 -18.95 -43.04
C VAL A 246 5.75 -18.80 -43.96
N PRO A 247 5.67 -17.72 -44.77
CA PRO A 247 4.59 -17.54 -45.73
C PRO A 247 4.62 -18.67 -46.81
N GLY A 248 3.45 -19.23 -47.10
CA GLY A 248 3.36 -20.25 -48.13
C GLY A 248 3.84 -19.71 -49.47
N GLY A 249 4.84 -20.38 -50.05
CA GLY A 249 5.45 -20.00 -51.34
C GLY A 249 6.73 -19.18 -51.26
N LEU A 250 7.23 -18.80 -50.04
CA LEU A 250 8.53 -18.17 -49.88
C LEU A 250 9.56 -19.14 -49.30
N LEU A 251 10.80 -19.06 -49.83
CA LEU A 251 11.91 -19.93 -49.43
C LEU A 251 12.52 -19.56 -48.09
N PHE A 252 12.21 -18.38 -47.58
CA PHE A 252 12.88 -17.82 -46.40
C PHE A 252 11.87 -17.47 -45.28
N PRO A 253 12.21 -17.74 -44.00
CA PRO A 253 11.42 -17.30 -42.86
C PRO A 253 11.40 -15.77 -42.74
N GLU A 254 10.30 -15.24 -42.18
CA GLU A 254 10.10 -13.82 -41.94
C GLU A 254 9.81 -13.56 -40.47
N ILE A 255 10.23 -12.40 -39.95
CA ILE A 255 9.88 -11.92 -38.61
C ILE A 255 9.35 -10.50 -38.72
N ASP A 256 8.08 -10.28 -38.29
CA ASP A 256 7.44 -8.98 -38.34
C ASP A 256 7.68 -8.19 -37.08
N ASN A 257 8.07 -6.92 -37.22
CA ASN A 257 8.39 -5.98 -36.12
C ASN A 257 9.26 -6.62 -35.03
N PRO A 258 10.38 -7.29 -35.39
CA PRO A 258 11.24 -7.90 -34.37
C PRO A 258 11.84 -6.84 -33.47
N GLN A 259 12.06 -7.22 -32.21
CA GLN A 259 12.99 -6.50 -31.36
C GLN A 259 14.40 -6.73 -31.88
N PHE A 260 15.21 -5.68 -31.93
CA PHE A 260 16.54 -5.82 -32.48
C PHE A 260 17.61 -5.11 -31.65
N GLU A 261 18.82 -5.60 -31.76
CA GLU A 261 20.01 -5.00 -31.16
C GLU A 261 21.20 -5.12 -32.13
N VAL A 262 21.91 -3.99 -32.31
CA VAL A 262 23.14 -4.00 -33.14
C VAL A 262 24.29 -4.52 -32.28
N VAL A 263 24.99 -5.54 -32.76
CA VAL A 263 26.14 -6.14 -32.09
C VAL A 263 27.40 -5.49 -32.63
N GLU A 264 28.06 -4.60 -31.89
CA GLU A 264 29.30 -3.95 -32.28
C GLU A 264 30.52 -4.86 -32.00
N PRO A 265 31.47 -4.98 -32.95
CA PRO A 265 32.71 -5.71 -32.69
C PRO A 265 33.59 -4.93 -31.70
N GLY A 266 33.89 -5.51 -30.52
CA GLY A 266 34.89 -5.00 -29.58
C GLY A 266 34.42 -4.33 -28.31
N GLU A 267 33.18 -3.89 -28.16
CA GLU A 267 32.65 -3.40 -26.88
C GLU A 267 31.65 -4.39 -26.25
N GLY A 268 32.06 -5.09 -25.18
CA GLY A 268 31.16 -5.67 -24.23
C GLY A 268 30.10 -6.66 -24.76
N ALA A 269 30.44 -7.46 -25.79
CA ALA A 269 29.55 -8.50 -26.34
C ALA A 269 28.95 -9.41 -25.22
N SER A 270 29.64 -9.51 -24.07
CA SER A 270 29.21 -10.30 -22.93
C SER A 270 28.05 -9.68 -22.10
N LEU A 271 27.82 -8.36 -22.17
CA LEU A 271 26.74 -7.70 -21.36
C LEU A 271 25.36 -7.78 -22.02
N HIS A 272 25.31 -7.96 -23.34
CA HIS A 272 24.09 -7.82 -24.11
C HIS A 272 23.67 -9.09 -24.86
N THR A 273 24.60 -10.04 -25.00
CA THR A 273 24.44 -11.25 -25.84
C THR A 273 25.14 -12.44 -25.20
N GLY A 274 24.71 -13.67 -25.55
CA GLY A 274 25.31 -14.89 -25.03
C GLY A 274 25.04 -15.19 -23.55
N ARG A 275 23.99 -14.58 -22.98
CA ARG A 275 23.61 -14.75 -21.57
C ARG A 275 22.15 -14.43 -21.37
N VAL A 276 21.62 -14.70 -20.17
CA VAL A 276 20.33 -14.16 -19.71
C VAL A 276 20.46 -12.65 -19.53
N VAL A 277 19.62 -11.90 -20.22
CA VAL A 277 19.71 -10.44 -20.28
C VAL A 277 18.57 -9.78 -19.52
N PRO A 278 18.87 -8.86 -18.58
CA PRO A 278 17.85 -8.10 -17.85
C PRO A 278 17.23 -7.01 -18.75
N ILE A 279 15.92 -6.86 -18.68
CA ILE A 279 15.16 -5.85 -19.40
C ILE A 279 14.60 -4.84 -18.39
N TYR A 280 14.92 -3.56 -18.60
CA TYR A 280 14.46 -2.46 -17.74
C TYR A 280 13.37 -1.66 -18.42
N TYR A 281 12.50 -1.02 -17.63
CA TYR A 281 11.56 -0.04 -18.17
C TYR A 281 12.31 1.13 -18.80
N GLU A 282 12.06 1.34 -20.08
CA GLU A 282 12.68 2.37 -20.89
C GLU A 282 11.91 3.70 -20.81
N THR A 283 12.64 4.79 -20.87
CA THR A 283 12.09 6.14 -21.03
C THR A 283 12.86 6.87 -22.15
N ARG A 284 12.27 7.95 -22.69
CA ARG A 284 12.95 8.73 -23.73
C ARG A 284 14.31 9.23 -23.22
N GLY A 285 15.38 8.68 -23.79
CA GLY A 285 16.78 9.00 -23.43
C GLY A 285 17.44 8.04 -22.44
N LEU A 286 16.72 7.04 -21.89
CA LEU A 286 17.27 5.97 -21.06
C LEU A 286 16.79 4.62 -21.62
N THR A 287 17.62 3.99 -22.43
CA THR A 287 17.35 2.66 -22.98
C THR A 287 17.80 1.56 -22.03
N SER A 288 17.20 0.37 -22.12
CA SER A 288 17.57 -0.81 -21.35
C SER A 288 19.07 -1.15 -21.53
N ARG A 289 19.63 -0.99 -22.74
CA ARG A 289 21.06 -1.15 -23.01
C ARG A 289 21.91 -0.15 -22.22
N GLY A 290 21.51 1.15 -22.23
CA GLY A 290 22.21 2.19 -21.48
C GLY A 290 22.18 1.98 -19.98
N LEU A 291 21.02 1.50 -19.45
CA LEU A 291 20.85 1.18 -18.02
C LEU A 291 21.74 0.00 -17.62
N ARG A 292 21.80 -1.07 -18.41
CA ARG A 292 22.71 -2.22 -18.17
C ARG A 292 24.18 -1.78 -18.05
N ALA A 293 24.65 -0.96 -18.98
CA ALA A 293 26.04 -0.48 -18.96
C ALA A 293 26.34 0.41 -17.74
N LEU A 294 25.36 1.22 -17.30
CA LEU A 294 25.52 2.06 -16.11
C LEU A 294 25.48 1.25 -14.82
N ILE A 295 24.61 0.23 -14.75
CA ILE A 295 24.49 -0.66 -13.59
C ILE A 295 25.76 -1.53 -13.47
N ASP A 296 26.29 -2.04 -14.56
CA ASP A 296 27.54 -2.78 -14.57
C ASP A 296 28.72 -1.94 -14.03
N ARG A 297 28.83 -0.70 -14.49
CA ARG A 297 29.80 0.25 -13.94
C ARG A 297 29.59 0.54 -12.47
N ALA A 298 28.34 0.69 -12.03
CA ALA A 298 28.02 0.92 -10.63
C ALA A 298 28.47 -0.27 -9.78
N LEU A 299 28.14 -1.50 -10.21
CA LEU A 299 28.51 -2.73 -9.49
C LEU A 299 30.03 -2.94 -9.40
N THR A 300 30.78 -2.47 -10.43
CA THR A 300 32.25 -2.62 -10.48
C THR A 300 33.01 -1.49 -9.76
N THR A 301 32.42 -0.30 -9.65
CA THR A 301 33.11 0.90 -9.11
C THR A 301 32.71 1.26 -7.69
N VAL A 302 31.55 0.80 -7.23
CA VAL A 302 31.02 1.19 -5.92
C VAL A 302 31.71 0.42 -4.79
N ARG A 303 32.20 1.15 -3.79
CA ARG A 303 32.69 0.57 -2.54
C ARG A 303 31.55 0.41 -1.55
N GLY A 304 31.67 -0.56 -0.64
CA GLY A 304 30.67 -0.83 0.41
C GLY A 304 29.50 -1.73 -0.04
N LEU A 305 29.58 -2.31 -1.24
CA LEU A 305 28.64 -3.37 -1.66
C LEU A 305 28.73 -4.60 -0.74
N ASP A 306 29.93 -4.87 -0.22
CA ASP A 306 30.22 -6.01 0.68
C ASP A 306 29.71 -5.74 2.12
N GLU A 307 29.38 -4.49 2.46
CA GLU A 307 28.77 -4.16 3.75
C GLU A 307 27.33 -4.68 3.78
N ASP A 308 27.18 -5.92 4.22
CA ASP A 308 25.86 -6.56 4.33
C ASP A 308 25.14 -6.06 5.60
N CYS A 309 23.91 -5.54 5.42
CA CYS A 309 23.11 -5.12 6.57
C CYS A 309 22.42 -6.28 7.30
N VAL A 310 22.31 -7.45 6.67
CA VAL A 310 21.79 -8.66 7.33
C VAL A 310 22.94 -9.34 8.07
N PRO A 311 22.86 -9.49 9.40
CA PRO A 311 23.90 -10.13 10.19
C PRO A 311 24.25 -11.54 9.67
N PRO A 312 25.53 -11.94 9.66
CA PRO A 312 25.96 -13.24 9.13
C PRO A 312 25.20 -14.42 9.73
N ALA A 313 24.97 -14.41 11.03
CA ALA A 313 24.23 -15.47 11.73
C ALA A 313 22.78 -15.62 11.22
N ILE A 314 22.10 -14.53 10.91
CA ILE A 314 20.75 -14.54 10.31
C ILE A 314 20.83 -15.04 8.86
N ARG A 315 21.78 -14.51 8.09
CA ARG A 315 21.99 -14.90 6.70
C ARG A 315 22.20 -16.41 6.56
N ASP A 316 23.04 -16.98 7.39
CA ASP A 316 23.37 -18.42 7.37
C ASP A 316 22.18 -19.28 7.79
N ARG A 317 21.46 -18.92 8.87
CA ARG A 317 20.22 -19.61 9.28
C ARG A 317 19.16 -19.59 8.20
N GLN A 318 19.07 -18.49 7.46
CA GLN A 318 18.06 -18.29 6.43
C GLN A 318 18.48 -18.80 5.04
N GLY A 319 19.73 -19.32 4.90
CA GLY A 319 20.27 -19.82 3.64
C GLY A 319 20.33 -18.74 2.55
N LEU A 320 20.73 -17.52 2.91
CA LEU A 320 20.77 -16.38 2.01
C LEU A 320 22.18 -16.11 1.48
N ILE A 321 22.29 -15.77 0.23
CA ILE A 321 23.54 -15.35 -0.40
C ILE A 321 23.93 -13.93 0.08
N PRO A 322 25.22 -13.52 -0.01
CA PRO A 322 25.65 -12.17 0.30
C PRO A 322 24.96 -11.10 -0.55
N ARG A 323 24.81 -9.89 0.00
CA ARG A 323 24.13 -8.74 -0.68
C ARG A 323 24.79 -8.38 -2.02
N ALA A 324 26.12 -8.28 -2.07
CA ALA A 324 26.86 -7.98 -3.29
C ALA A 324 26.59 -9.03 -4.39
N GLN A 325 26.61 -10.31 -4.03
CA GLN A 325 26.27 -11.39 -4.96
C GLN A 325 24.81 -11.32 -5.42
N ALA A 326 23.87 -10.98 -4.53
CA ALA A 326 22.47 -10.86 -4.88
C ALA A 326 22.23 -9.72 -5.86
N LEU A 327 22.81 -8.52 -5.61
CA LEU A 327 22.73 -7.38 -6.51
C LEU A 327 23.40 -7.70 -7.85
N GLY A 328 24.56 -8.34 -7.84
CA GLY A 328 25.23 -8.78 -9.08
C GLY A 328 24.35 -9.75 -9.88
N SER A 329 23.82 -10.78 -9.23
CA SER A 329 23.04 -11.83 -9.90
C SER A 329 21.67 -11.36 -10.39
N VAL A 330 21.00 -10.43 -9.68
CA VAL A 330 19.70 -9.91 -10.13
C VAL A 330 19.85 -9.04 -11.39
N HIS A 331 20.96 -8.32 -11.51
CA HIS A 331 21.23 -7.50 -12.69
C HIS A 331 21.92 -8.27 -13.81
N PHE A 332 22.73 -9.24 -13.46
CA PHE A 332 23.46 -10.07 -14.40
C PHE A 332 23.38 -11.53 -13.99
N PRO A 333 22.26 -12.21 -14.29
CA PRO A 333 22.07 -13.60 -13.95
C PRO A 333 23.20 -14.49 -14.47
N PRO A 334 23.61 -15.54 -13.74
CA PRO A 334 24.59 -16.50 -14.19
C PRO A 334 24.05 -17.26 -15.43
N PRO A 335 24.93 -17.89 -16.23
CA PRO A 335 24.52 -18.56 -17.47
C PRO A 335 23.52 -19.71 -17.29
N ASP A 336 23.57 -20.37 -16.13
CA ASP A 336 22.69 -21.48 -15.71
C ASP A 336 21.44 -21.00 -14.96
N ALA A 337 21.15 -19.70 -14.96
CA ALA A 337 20.01 -19.13 -14.25
C ALA A 337 18.68 -19.69 -14.75
N ASP A 338 17.83 -20.14 -13.80
CA ASP A 338 16.46 -20.49 -14.11
C ASP A 338 15.63 -19.24 -14.45
N LEU A 339 15.37 -19.05 -15.72
CA LEU A 339 14.66 -17.89 -16.26
C LEU A 339 13.24 -17.76 -15.67
N ALA A 340 12.58 -18.88 -15.36
CA ALA A 340 11.24 -18.87 -14.77
C ALA A 340 11.27 -18.30 -13.35
N GLN A 341 12.26 -18.68 -12.53
CA GLN A 341 12.45 -18.13 -11.19
C GLN A 341 12.81 -16.63 -11.22
N TYR A 342 13.65 -16.22 -12.16
CA TYR A 342 14.01 -14.81 -12.33
C TYR A 342 12.81 -13.97 -12.74
N ASN A 343 12.03 -14.41 -13.72
CA ASN A 343 10.84 -13.70 -14.20
C ASN A 343 9.70 -13.69 -13.17
N SER A 344 9.64 -14.71 -12.30
CA SER A 344 8.69 -14.74 -11.18
C SER A 344 9.18 -13.96 -9.96
N GLY A 345 10.44 -13.47 -9.95
CA GLY A 345 11.02 -12.74 -8.84
C GLY A 345 11.29 -13.58 -7.58
N ILE A 346 11.50 -14.90 -7.74
CA ILE A 346 11.73 -15.87 -6.66
C ILE A 346 13.13 -16.50 -6.68
N SER A 347 14.02 -16.02 -7.54
CA SER A 347 15.41 -16.51 -7.57
C SER A 347 16.11 -16.28 -6.21
N PRO A 348 17.21 -16.99 -5.90
CA PRO A 348 17.97 -16.76 -4.68
C PRO A 348 18.36 -15.29 -4.47
N ALA A 349 18.69 -14.58 -5.56
CA ALA A 349 19.00 -13.15 -5.52
C ALA A 349 17.78 -12.29 -5.12
N HIS A 350 16.62 -12.53 -5.72
CA HIS A 350 15.38 -11.84 -5.36
C HIS A 350 14.97 -12.13 -3.92
N ARG A 351 15.06 -13.39 -3.48
CA ARG A 351 14.75 -13.79 -2.09
C ARG A 351 15.65 -13.08 -1.08
N ARG A 352 16.94 -12.95 -1.39
CA ARG A 352 17.89 -12.23 -0.53
C ARG A 352 17.52 -10.76 -0.36
N LEU A 353 17.24 -10.07 -1.48
CA LEU A 353 16.90 -8.65 -1.46
C LEU A 353 15.52 -8.40 -0.82
N ALA A 354 14.56 -9.28 -1.11
CA ALA A 354 13.24 -9.22 -0.49
C ALA A 354 13.31 -9.44 1.02
N PHE A 355 14.12 -10.41 1.47
CA PHE A 355 14.30 -10.66 2.90
C PHE A 355 14.91 -9.45 3.63
N GLU A 356 15.87 -8.75 3.03
CA GLU A 356 16.45 -7.52 3.57
C GLU A 356 15.40 -6.45 3.81
N GLU A 357 14.56 -6.17 2.80
CA GLU A 357 13.48 -5.19 2.93
C GLU A 357 12.47 -5.58 4.03
N LEU A 358 12.11 -6.87 4.08
CA LEU A 358 11.17 -7.39 5.06
C LEU A 358 11.76 -7.38 6.48
N LEU A 359 13.04 -7.71 6.64
CA LEU A 359 13.73 -7.64 7.94
C LEU A 359 13.75 -6.19 8.47
N LEU A 360 14.09 -5.23 7.61
CA LEU A 360 14.08 -3.80 7.97
C LEU A 360 12.67 -3.31 8.31
N LEU A 361 11.66 -3.81 7.59
CA LEU A 361 10.26 -3.52 7.87
C LEU A 361 9.85 -4.04 9.25
N GLU A 362 10.09 -5.32 9.52
CA GLU A 362 9.69 -5.98 10.77
C GLU A 362 10.48 -5.45 11.99
N LEU A 363 11.75 -5.10 11.83
CA LEU A 363 12.53 -4.42 12.88
C LEU A 363 11.95 -3.06 13.24
N GLY A 364 11.54 -2.29 12.23
CA GLY A 364 10.88 -1.02 12.50
C GLY A 364 9.54 -1.18 13.21
N LEU A 365 8.77 -2.20 12.88
CA LEU A 365 7.52 -2.53 13.58
C LEU A 365 7.78 -3.01 15.01
N ALA A 366 8.83 -3.83 15.23
CA ALA A 366 9.24 -4.28 16.55
C ALA A 366 9.69 -3.12 17.45
N ALA A 367 10.45 -2.17 16.90
CA ALA A 367 10.87 -0.96 17.60
C ALA A 367 9.67 -0.12 18.06
N ARG A 368 8.71 0.14 17.15
CA ARG A 368 7.48 0.87 17.44
C ARG A 368 6.64 0.20 18.52
N ARG A 369 6.50 -1.13 18.44
CA ARG A 369 5.77 -1.91 19.43
C ARG A 369 6.39 -1.77 20.83
N ARG A 370 7.71 -1.80 20.92
CA ARG A 370 8.42 -1.66 22.20
C ARG A 370 8.30 -0.25 22.79
N GLU A 371 8.37 0.79 21.97
CA GLU A 371 8.15 2.17 22.39
C GLU A 371 6.75 2.31 23.02
N THR A 372 5.73 1.79 22.37
CA THR A 372 4.35 1.79 22.88
C THR A 372 4.21 0.95 24.14
N ALA A 373 4.98 -0.12 24.29
CA ALA A 373 4.91 -1.04 25.44
C ALA A 373 5.74 -0.58 26.66
N ARG A 374 6.76 0.28 26.46
CA ARG A 374 7.64 0.75 27.57
C ARG A 374 6.93 1.59 28.61
N ASP A 375 5.95 2.40 28.19
CA ASP A 375 5.27 3.35 29.05
C ASP A 375 3.92 2.85 29.55
N ALA A 376 3.46 1.66 29.11
CA ALA A 376 2.13 1.15 29.39
C ALA A 376 2.17 -0.08 30.32
N HIS A 377 1.90 0.14 31.59
CA HIS A 377 1.55 -0.96 32.50
C HIS A 377 0.10 -1.36 32.25
N GLY A 378 -0.11 -2.59 31.76
CA GLY A 378 -1.43 -3.16 31.52
C GLY A 378 -2.06 -3.77 32.77
N ILE A 379 -3.29 -4.18 32.60
CA ILE A 379 -4.03 -4.94 33.60
C ILE A 379 -3.67 -6.43 33.41
N ALA A 380 -3.02 -7.05 34.39
CA ALA A 380 -2.80 -8.50 34.39
C ALA A 380 -4.06 -9.18 34.94
N PHE A 381 -4.91 -9.69 34.04
CA PHE A 381 -6.11 -10.43 34.42
C PHE A 381 -5.73 -11.83 34.94
N GLN A 382 -6.46 -12.31 35.94
CA GLN A 382 -6.20 -13.66 36.50
C GLN A 382 -6.55 -14.79 35.52
N CYS A 383 -7.52 -14.55 34.63
CA CYS A 383 -7.96 -15.47 33.59
C CYS A 383 -8.16 -16.94 34.05
N ALA A 384 -8.84 -17.13 35.19
CA ALA A 384 -9.00 -18.44 35.83
C ALA A 384 -9.61 -19.48 34.86
N PRO A 385 -8.97 -20.64 34.61
CA PRO A 385 -9.48 -21.65 33.68
C PRO A 385 -10.90 -22.17 34.01
N SER A 386 -11.25 -22.26 35.30
CA SER A 386 -12.56 -22.69 35.75
C SER A 386 -13.70 -21.77 35.28
N ARG A 387 -13.41 -20.46 35.05
CA ARG A 387 -14.40 -19.55 34.46
C ARG A 387 -14.65 -19.88 32.99
N LEU A 388 -13.63 -20.22 32.26
CA LEU A 388 -13.76 -20.59 30.85
C LEU A 388 -14.57 -21.89 30.69
N GLU A 389 -14.41 -22.86 31.61
CA GLU A 389 -15.20 -24.08 31.65
C GLU A 389 -16.68 -23.81 31.86
N ARG A 390 -17.05 -22.78 32.63
CA ARG A 390 -18.44 -22.31 32.82
C ARG A 390 -18.96 -21.56 31.61
N PHE A 391 -18.14 -20.92 30.81
CA PHE A 391 -18.55 -20.14 29.65
C PHE A 391 -19.02 -21.03 28.49
N TRP A 392 -18.29 -22.11 28.19
CA TRP A 392 -18.61 -22.93 27.02
C TRP A 392 -20.00 -23.54 27.01
N PRO A 393 -20.54 -24.08 28.14
CA PRO A 393 -21.90 -24.59 28.16
C PRO A 393 -23.00 -23.52 28.01
N ALA A 394 -22.70 -22.25 28.26
CA ALA A 394 -23.65 -21.15 28.09
C ALA A 394 -23.89 -20.78 26.61
N LEU A 395 -23.05 -21.31 25.70
CA LEU A 395 -23.24 -21.08 24.28
C LEU A 395 -24.33 -21.98 23.69
N PRO A 396 -25.12 -21.48 22.72
CA PRO A 396 -26.16 -22.29 22.06
C PRO A 396 -25.60 -23.33 21.08
N TYR A 397 -24.31 -23.44 20.89
CA TYR A 397 -23.61 -24.37 20.03
C TYR A 397 -22.18 -24.64 20.50
N ALA A 398 -21.61 -25.76 20.08
CA ALA A 398 -20.23 -26.10 20.43
C ALA A 398 -19.23 -25.17 19.70
N PRO A 399 -18.28 -24.59 20.43
CA PRO A 399 -17.23 -23.76 19.80
C PRO A 399 -16.31 -24.62 18.93
N THR A 400 -15.83 -24.03 17.82
CA THR A 400 -14.84 -24.67 16.94
C THR A 400 -13.45 -24.75 17.60
N THR A 401 -12.58 -25.62 17.07
CA THR A 401 -11.19 -25.73 17.53
C THR A 401 -10.44 -24.41 17.37
N ALA A 402 -10.67 -23.72 16.25
CA ALA A 402 -10.08 -22.40 16.00
C ALA A 402 -10.54 -21.35 17.01
N GLN A 403 -11.83 -21.32 17.35
CA GLN A 403 -12.35 -20.40 18.36
C GLN A 403 -11.72 -20.67 19.73
N ARG A 404 -11.58 -21.93 20.14
CA ARG A 404 -10.92 -22.29 21.40
C ARG A 404 -9.44 -21.88 21.42
N ARG A 405 -8.71 -22.14 20.34
CA ARG A 405 -7.32 -21.73 20.16
C ARG A 405 -7.18 -20.21 20.31
N VAL A 406 -7.98 -19.45 19.60
CA VAL A 406 -7.92 -17.99 19.60
C VAL A 406 -8.28 -17.40 20.97
N VAL A 407 -9.26 -17.96 21.67
CA VAL A 407 -9.57 -17.56 23.07
C VAL A 407 -8.34 -17.77 23.95
N GLN A 408 -7.64 -18.91 23.84
CA GLN A 408 -6.41 -19.16 24.61
C GLN A 408 -5.28 -18.16 24.29
N GLU A 409 -5.17 -17.73 23.03
CA GLU A 409 -4.20 -16.70 22.61
C GLU A 409 -4.53 -15.35 23.29
N ILE A 410 -5.81 -14.95 23.27
CA ILE A 410 -6.29 -13.72 23.90
C ILE A 410 -6.07 -13.76 25.40
N LEU A 411 -6.41 -14.87 26.07
CA LEU A 411 -6.28 -14.98 27.54
C LEU A 411 -4.81 -14.96 27.99
N ARG A 412 -3.88 -15.48 27.17
CA ARG A 412 -2.45 -15.35 27.47
C ARG A 412 -1.99 -13.89 27.42
N ASP A 413 -2.51 -13.10 26.46
CA ASP A 413 -2.18 -11.68 26.40
C ASP A 413 -2.82 -10.91 27.54
N MET A 414 -4.09 -11.18 27.87
CA MET A 414 -4.80 -10.54 28.99
C MET A 414 -4.13 -10.84 30.34
N ALA A 415 -3.50 -12.00 30.49
CA ALA A 415 -2.76 -12.35 31.72
C ALA A 415 -1.38 -11.67 31.83
N ALA A 416 -0.90 -11.05 30.75
CA ALA A 416 0.38 -10.34 30.76
C ALA A 416 0.24 -8.97 31.44
N SER A 417 1.35 -8.46 32.03
CA SER A 417 1.40 -7.13 32.64
C SER A 417 1.46 -5.96 31.66
N ARG A 418 1.31 -6.24 30.37
CA ARG A 418 1.26 -5.25 29.27
C ARG A 418 -0.12 -5.22 28.65
N PRO A 419 -0.63 -4.07 28.19
CA PRO A 419 -1.92 -4.00 27.55
C PRO A 419 -1.97 -4.89 26.30
N MET A 420 -3.01 -5.71 26.18
CA MET A 420 -3.27 -6.45 24.95
C MET A 420 -3.68 -5.47 23.84
N ASN A 421 -3.12 -5.61 22.67
CA ASN A 421 -3.58 -4.92 21.47
C ASN A 421 -3.65 -5.93 20.31
N ARG A 422 -4.82 -6.56 20.14
CA ARG A 422 -4.97 -7.74 19.29
C ARG A 422 -6.05 -7.57 18.24
N LEU A 423 -5.73 -7.96 17.00
CA LEU A 423 -6.66 -8.07 15.88
C LEU A 423 -7.22 -9.49 15.78
N LEU A 424 -8.51 -9.63 15.97
CA LEU A 424 -9.28 -10.84 15.72
C LEU A 424 -9.80 -10.84 14.29
N HIS A 425 -9.16 -11.64 13.46
CA HIS A 425 -9.46 -11.76 12.05
C HIS A 425 -10.19 -13.06 11.74
N GLY A 426 -11.21 -13.00 10.90
CA GLY A 426 -11.95 -14.17 10.48
C GLY A 426 -13.06 -13.81 9.52
N ASP A 427 -13.46 -14.78 8.70
CA ASP A 427 -14.51 -14.59 7.69
C ASP A 427 -15.87 -14.19 8.31
N VAL A 428 -16.78 -13.73 7.48
CA VAL A 428 -18.15 -13.36 7.90
C VAL A 428 -18.85 -14.57 8.49
N GLY A 429 -19.28 -14.45 9.76
CA GLY A 429 -19.99 -15.52 10.46
C GLY A 429 -19.15 -16.64 11.05
N CYS A 430 -17.82 -16.49 11.14
CA CYS A 430 -16.94 -17.46 11.84
C CYS A 430 -17.07 -17.41 13.39
N GLY A 431 -17.88 -16.49 13.94
CA GLY A 431 -18.18 -16.40 15.37
C GLY A 431 -17.23 -15.53 16.18
N LYS A 432 -16.67 -14.44 15.61
CA LYS A 432 -15.84 -13.46 16.32
C LYS A 432 -16.49 -12.95 17.61
N THR A 433 -17.80 -12.71 17.61
CA THR A 433 -18.56 -12.23 18.77
C THR A 433 -18.50 -13.18 19.96
N VAL A 434 -18.44 -14.49 19.72
CA VAL A 434 -18.28 -15.50 20.81
C VAL A 434 -16.91 -15.41 21.45
N VAL A 435 -15.86 -15.20 20.66
CA VAL A 435 -14.49 -15.01 21.16
C VAL A 435 -14.40 -13.72 21.98
N ALA A 436 -15.04 -12.63 21.51
CA ALA A 436 -15.13 -11.39 22.27
C ALA A 436 -15.93 -11.57 23.57
N ALA A 437 -17.03 -12.34 23.55
CA ALA A 437 -17.82 -12.63 24.75
C ALA A 437 -16.99 -13.39 25.81
N ALA A 438 -16.13 -14.34 25.39
CA ALA A 438 -15.21 -15.04 26.29
C ALA A 438 -14.22 -14.06 26.95
N ALA A 439 -13.61 -13.15 26.18
CA ALA A 439 -12.72 -12.12 26.72
C ALA A 439 -13.44 -11.19 27.71
N ILE A 440 -14.67 -10.74 27.37
CA ILE A 440 -15.51 -9.91 28.24
C ILE A 440 -15.80 -10.65 29.54
N TRP A 441 -16.21 -11.92 29.45
CA TRP A 441 -16.49 -12.76 30.63
C TRP A 441 -15.32 -12.86 31.58
N MET A 442 -14.11 -12.99 31.05
CA MET A 442 -12.90 -13.04 31.86
C MET A 442 -12.61 -11.69 32.52
N ALA A 443 -12.68 -10.59 31.78
CA ALA A 443 -12.46 -9.25 32.33
C ALA A 443 -13.44 -8.89 33.42
N VAL A 444 -14.76 -9.17 33.22
CA VAL A 444 -15.81 -8.92 34.20
C VAL A 444 -15.61 -9.79 35.44
N GLY A 445 -15.21 -11.05 35.25
CA GLY A 445 -14.92 -11.95 36.36
C GLY A 445 -13.81 -11.47 37.28
N ASP A 446 -12.90 -10.64 36.81
CA ASP A 446 -11.83 -10.00 37.60
C ASP A 446 -12.23 -8.60 38.09
N GLY A 447 -13.50 -8.24 37.98
CA GLY A 447 -14.10 -6.99 38.48
C GLY A 447 -13.83 -5.78 37.62
N TYR A 448 -13.53 -5.96 36.31
CA TYR A 448 -13.38 -4.88 35.35
C TYR A 448 -14.58 -4.77 34.42
N GLN A 449 -14.77 -3.59 33.85
CA GLN A 449 -15.83 -3.31 32.89
C GLN A 449 -15.30 -3.44 31.46
N ALA A 450 -16.19 -3.84 30.55
CA ALA A 450 -15.91 -3.95 29.13
C ALA A 450 -16.82 -3.04 28.30
N ALA A 451 -16.27 -2.51 27.18
CA ALA A 451 -17.03 -1.77 26.19
C ALA A 451 -16.92 -2.43 24.81
N VAL A 452 -18.04 -2.57 24.10
CA VAL A 452 -18.10 -3.06 22.73
C VAL A 452 -18.57 -1.93 21.82
N MET A 453 -17.71 -1.49 20.91
CA MET A 453 -18.00 -0.42 19.96
C MET A 453 -18.36 -0.99 18.59
N ALA A 454 -19.55 -0.64 18.09
CA ALA A 454 -20.06 -1.02 16.78
C ALA A 454 -20.26 0.21 15.88
N PRO A 455 -20.11 0.08 14.55
CA PRO A 455 -20.16 1.22 13.62
C PRO A 455 -21.56 1.82 13.45
N THR A 456 -22.62 1.05 13.71
CA THR A 456 -24.02 1.49 13.58
C THR A 456 -24.85 1.07 14.78
N GLU A 457 -25.97 1.76 15.00
CA GLU A 457 -26.84 1.46 16.11
C GLU A 457 -27.50 0.07 16.03
N LEU A 458 -27.90 -0.31 14.82
CA LEU A 458 -28.49 -1.60 14.57
C LEU A 458 -27.53 -2.77 14.84
N LEU A 459 -26.23 -2.58 14.52
CA LEU A 459 -25.19 -3.53 14.92
C LEU A 459 -24.95 -3.53 16.43
N ALA A 460 -24.97 -2.37 17.06
CA ALA A 460 -24.87 -2.28 18.51
C ALA A 460 -26.04 -3.02 19.20
N GLU A 461 -27.29 -2.84 18.74
CA GLU A 461 -28.46 -3.60 19.21
C GLU A 461 -28.28 -5.12 18.97
N GLN A 462 -27.78 -5.52 17.80
CA GLN A 462 -27.54 -6.93 17.49
C GLN A 462 -26.49 -7.53 18.45
N HIS A 463 -25.36 -6.86 18.63
CA HIS A 463 -24.33 -7.30 19.60
C HIS A 463 -24.88 -7.32 21.01
N PHE A 464 -25.64 -6.30 21.41
CA PHE A 464 -26.28 -6.28 22.72
C PHE A 464 -27.17 -7.51 22.94
N ARG A 465 -28.08 -7.82 22.00
CA ARG A 465 -28.99 -8.99 22.11
C ARG A 465 -28.20 -10.31 22.19
N GLN A 466 -27.13 -10.45 21.42
CA GLN A 466 -26.31 -11.65 21.44
C GLN A 466 -25.52 -11.78 22.75
N LEU A 467 -24.85 -10.71 23.17
CA LEU A 467 -24.06 -10.68 24.40
C LEU A 467 -24.95 -10.80 25.65
N ALA A 468 -26.08 -10.10 25.70
CA ALA A 468 -27.02 -10.19 26.81
C ALA A 468 -27.58 -11.61 26.98
N ARG A 469 -27.80 -12.35 25.86
CA ARG A 469 -28.25 -13.75 25.93
C ARG A 469 -27.18 -14.65 26.55
N VAL A 470 -25.91 -14.54 26.09
CA VAL A 470 -24.83 -15.42 26.55
C VAL A 470 -24.30 -14.96 27.91
N LEU A 471 -23.93 -13.71 28.06
CA LEU A 471 -23.31 -13.19 29.27
C LEU A 471 -24.32 -12.99 30.39
N GLY A 472 -25.57 -12.62 30.03
CA GLY A 472 -26.66 -12.49 31.02
C GLY A 472 -27.00 -13.84 31.69
N SER A 473 -26.93 -14.97 30.97
CA SER A 473 -27.10 -16.30 31.57
C SER A 473 -26.00 -16.65 32.58
N LEU A 474 -24.86 -15.97 32.49
CA LEU A 474 -23.72 -16.08 33.40
C LEU A 474 -23.73 -15.01 34.52
N GLY A 475 -24.79 -14.16 34.56
CA GLY A 475 -24.97 -13.14 35.58
C GLY A 475 -24.34 -11.78 35.27
N VAL A 476 -23.79 -11.55 34.05
CA VAL A 476 -23.20 -10.26 33.64
C VAL A 476 -24.28 -9.27 33.23
N ARG A 477 -24.24 -8.06 33.76
CA ARG A 477 -25.17 -6.97 33.43
C ARG A 477 -24.68 -6.24 32.19
N VAL A 478 -25.35 -6.52 31.06
CA VAL A 478 -25.07 -5.91 29.78
C VAL A 478 -26.05 -4.78 29.48
N ALA A 479 -25.55 -3.63 29.06
CA ALA A 479 -26.38 -2.49 28.64
C ALA A 479 -26.07 -2.05 27.22
N VAL A 480 -27.00 -1.34 26.55
CA VAL A 480 -26.77 -0.72 25.25
C VAL A 480 -26.79 0.80 25.38
N MET A 481 -25.91 1.49 24.63
CA MET A 481 -25.88 2.95 24.58
C MET A 481 -25.80 3.41 23.13
N THR A 482 -26.94 3.88 22.60
CA THR A 482 -27.11 4.46 21.29
C THR A 482 -27.50 5.92 21.36
N SER A 483 -27.47 6.66 20.24
CA SER A 483 -27.90 8.07 20.22
C SER A 483 -29.39 8.23 20.48
N ASP A 484 -30.19 7.23 20.05
CA ASP A 484 -31.65 7.23 20.13
C ASP A 484 -32.20 6.77 21.50
N LEU A 485 -31.31 6.40 22.44
CA LEU A 485 -31.73 5.96 23.75
C LEU A 485 -32.44 7.11 24.51
N PRO A 486 -33.63 6.88 25.10
CA PRO A 486 -34.35 7.88 25.91
C PRO A 486 -33.44 8.45 26.98
N ARG A 487 -33.57 9.74 27.26
CA ARG A 487 -32.74 10.45 28.25
C ARG A 487 -32.68 9.77 29.63
N ARG A 488 -33.82 9.21 30.08
CA ARG A 488 -33.90 8.50 31.36
C ARG A 488 -33.02 7.24 31.34
N ASP A 489 -33.19 6.42 30.30
CA ASP A 489 -32.45 5.14 30.18
C ASP A 489 -30.97 5.38 29.98
N ARG A 490 -30.64 6.41 29.17
CA ARG A 490 -29.26 6.85 28.99
C ARG A 490 -28.60 7.24 30.30
N ARG A 491 -29.33 7.99 31.18
CA ARG A 491 -28.83 8.38 32.50
C ARG A 491 -28.58 7.16 33.37
N ALA A 492 -29.51 6.22 33.40
CA ALA A 492 -29.38 4.97 34.16
C ALA A 492 -28.15 4.15 33.70
N VAL A 493 -27.88 4.08 32.37
CA VAL A 493 -26.68 3.42 31.88
C VAL A 493 -25.39 4.18 32.29
N LEU A 494 -25.39 5.52 32.21
CA LEU A 494 -24.25 6.33 32.64
C LEU A 494 -23.95 6.19 34.12
N ASP A 495 -24.96 6.25 34.96
CA ASP A 495 -24.86 6.08 36.42
C ASP A 495 -24.34 4.66 36.72
N GLY A 496 -24.94 3.63 36.09
CA GLY A 496 -24.53 2.24 36.25
C GLY A 496 -23.12 1.92 35.73
N LEU A 497 -22.59 2.68 34.77
CA LEU A 497 -21.19 2.58 34.38
C LEU A 497 -20.24 3.21 35.40
N ALA A 498 -20.64 4.34 35.93
CA ALA A 498 -19.84 5.09 36.90
C ALA A 498 -19.76 4.41 38.29
N ASP A 499 -20.80 3.65 38.68
CA ASP A 499 -20.86 2.91 39.96
C ASP A 499 -20.43 1.44 39.83
N GLY A 500 -20.19 0.94 38.59
CA GLY A 500 -19.88 -0.47 38.33
C GLY A 500 -21.12 -1.37 38.24
N GLY A 501 -22.31 -0.81 38.27
CA GLY A 501 -23.58 -1.50 38.15
C GLY A 501 -23.81 -2.09 36.76
N VAL A 502 -23.23 -1.52 35.73
CA VAL A 502 -23.18 -2.05 34.37
C VAL A 502 -21.76 -2.56 34.12
N GLU A 503 -21.60 -3.86 33.83
CA GLU A 503 -20.32 -4.52 33.67
C GLU A 503 -19.88 -4.59 32.19
N CYS A 504 -20.83 -4.63 31.27
CA CYS A 504 -20.56 -4.58 29.82
C CYS A 504 -21.47 -3.58 29.13
N VAL A 505 -20.94 -2.66 28.37
CA VAL A 505 -21.74 -1.73 27.58
C VAL A 505 -21.45 -1.93 26.07
N VAL A 506 -22.51 -1.98 25.29
CA VAL A 506 -22.44 -2.03 23.82
C VAL A 506 -22.95 -0.71 23.26
N GLY A 507 -22.25 -0.11 22.35
CA GLY A 507 -22.69 1.16 21.76
C GLY A 507 -21.96 1.56 20.50
N THR A 508 -22.28 2.75 20.03
CA THR A 508 -21.61 3.38 18.88
C THR A 508 -20.58 4.42 19.35
N HIS A 509 -20.27 5.40 18.52
CA HIS A 509 -19.46 6.57 18.90
C HIS A 509 -20.00 7.33 20.14
N ALA A 510 -21.24 7.06 20.56
CA ALA A 510 -21.81 7.59 21.80
C ALA A 510 -20.96 7.22 23.04
N LEU A 511 -20.27 6.08 23.01
CA LEU A 511 -19.34 5.65 24.06
C LEU A 511 -18.12 6.56 24.22
N LEU A 512 -17.77 7.32 23.19
CA LEU A 512 -16.60 8.23 23.19
C LEU A 512 -16.89 9.58 23.87
N GLN A 513 -18.17 9.90 24.10
CA GLN A 513 -18.57 11.19 24.67
C GLN A 513 -17.96 11.43 26.06
N PRO A 514 -17.56 12.68 26.38
CA PRO A 514 -16.86 12.99 27.63
C PRO A 514 -17.66 12.60 28.91
N GLY A 515 -18.98 12.55 28.82
CA GLY A 515 -19.87 12.17 29.94
C GLY A 515 -19.85 10.68 30.28
N VAL A 516 -19.27 9.82 29.46
CA VAL A 516 -19.20 8.38 29.74
C VAL A 516 -17.99 8.11 30.62
N ARG A 517 -18.22 7.67 31.86
CA ARG A 517 -17.19 7.32 32.84
C ARG A 517 -17.40 5.88 33.30
N PHE A 518 -16.31 5.15 33.43
CA PHE A 518 -16.30 3.78 33.95
C PHE A 518 -15.69 3.75 35.34
N ALA A 519 -16.24 2.91 36.23
CA ALA A 519 -15.63 2.67 37.53
C ALA A 519 -14.26 1.96 37.40
N ARG A 520 -14.19 0.90 36.59
CA ARG A 520 -12.98 0.11 36.36
C ARG A 520 -12.93 -0.42 34.91
N PHE A 521 -12.61 0.42 33.94
CA PHE A 521 -12.52 0.04 32.53
C PHE A 521 -11.30 -0.81 32.24
N GLY A 522 -11.47 -2.06 31.77
CA GLY A 522 -10.39 -2.99 31.53
C GLY A 522 -10.31 -3.55 30.10
N LEU A 523 -11.42 -3.60 29.34
CA LEU A 523 -11.43 -4.19 28.00
C LEU A 523 -12.25 -3.36 27.01
N ALA A 524 -11.61 -2.98 25.90
CA ALA A 524 -12.26 -2.36 24.75
C ALA A 524 -12.36 -3.36 23.60
N VAL A 525 -13.56 -3.65 23.10
CA VAL A 525 -13.79 -4.44 21.89
C VAL A 525 -14.29 -3.51 20.79
N VAL A 526 -13.65 -3.50 19.62
CA VAL A 526 -13.99 -2.65 18.48
C VAL A 526 -14.32 -3.52 17.28
N ASP A 527 -15.56 -3.44 16.77
CA ASP A 527 -15.99 -4.20 15.60
C ASP A 527 -15.86 -3.36 14.33
N GLU A 528 -15.46 -3.99 13.20
CA GLU A 528 -15.30 -3.38 11.87
C GLU A 528 -14.37 -2.14 11.87
N GLN A 529 -13.13 -2.34 12.27
CA GLN A 529 -12.11 -1.30 12.45
C GLN A 529 -12.03 -0.29 11.31
N HIS A 530 -12.19 -0.73 10.04
CA HIS A 530 -12.05 0.14 8.87
C HIS A 530 -13.08 1.28 8.80
N LYS A 531 -14.13 1.22 9.61
CA LYS A 531 -15.16 2.27 9.73
C LYS A 531 -14.87 3.28 10.84
N PHE A 532 -13.82 3.06 11.65
CA PHE A 532 -13.40 3.97 12.72
C PHE A 532 -12.02 4.56 12.46
N GLY A 533 -11.85 5.86 12.67
CA GLY A 533 -10.56 6.52 12.61
C GLY A 533 -9.64 6.14 13.78
N VAL A 534 -8.32 6.28 13.59
CA VAL A 534 -7.29 6.04 14.63
C VAL A 534 -7.58 6.89 15.89
N VAL A 535 -8.06 8.13 15.73
CA VAL A 535 -8.40 9.06 16.81
C VAL A 535 -9.51 8.51 17.70
N GLN A 536 -10.57 7.95 17.12
CA GLN A 536 -11.72 7.42 17.87
C GLN A 536 -11.34 6.22 18.76
N ARG A 537 -10.41 5.37 18.33
CA ARG A 537 -9.86 4.28 19.15
C ARG A 537 -9.06 4.82 20.32
N SER A 538 -8.20 5.80 20.07
CA SER A 538 -7.41 6.46 21.13
C SER A 538 -8.31 7.10 22.18
N ASP A 539 -9.44 7.69 21.79
CA ASP A 539 -10.39 8.31 22.71
C ASP A 539 -11.11 7.28 23.62
N LEU A 540 -11.39 6.08 23.09
CA LEU A 540 -11.95 5.00 23.92
C LEU A 540 -10.93 4.48 24.93
N VAL A 541 -9.69 4.23 24.48
CA VAL A 541 -8.59 3.75 25.34
C VAL A 541 -8.28 4.75 26.47
N ARG A 542 -8.36 6.05 26.20
CA ARG A 542 -8.14 7.10 27.21
C ARG A 542 -9.16 7.15 28.34
N LYS A 543 -10.28 6.42 28.23
CA LYS A 543 -11.29 6.33 29.31
C LYS A 543 -10.91 5.39 30.44
N GLY A 544 -9.84 4.60 30.29
CA GLY A 544 -9.30 3.72 31.32
C GLY A 544 -7.81 3.89 31.49
N TYR A 545 -7.27 3.18 32.47
CA TYR A 545 -5.83 3.09 32.70
C TYR A 545 -5.29 1.92 31.88
N HIS A 546 -4.85 2.21 30.64
CA HIS A 546 -4.30 1.22 29.70
C HIS A 546 -5.14 -0.07 29.55
N PRO A 547 -6.42 0.03 29.15
CA PRO A 547 -7.27 -1.13 28.96
C PRO A 547 -6.77 -2.01 27.81
N ASP A 548 -7.08 -3.29 27.88
CA ASP A 548 -6.89 -4.21 26.76
C ASP A 548 -7.76 -3.84 25.57
N VAL A 549 -7.25 -4.02 24.35
CA VAL A 549 -7.95 -3.71 23.11
C VAL A 549 -8.04 -4.94 22.21
N LEU A 550 -9.27 -5.36 21.94
CA LEU A 550 -9.60 -6.42 20.98
C LEU A 550 -10.31 -5.82 19.76
N ILE A 551 -9.66 -5.85 18.62
CA ILE A 551 -10.21 -5.33 17.38
C ILE A 551 -10.72 -6.49 16.54
N MET A 552 -11.95 -6.40 16.03
CA MET A 552 -12.55 -7.42 15.16
C MET A 552 -12.67 -6.88 13.73
N THR A 553 -12.40 -7.73 12.74
CA THR A 553 -12.67 -7.41 11.34
C THR A 553 -13.21 -8.63 10.59
N ALA A 554 -14.18 -8.39 9.72
CA ALA A 554 -14.71 -9.37 8.78
C ALA A 554 -14.24 -9.10 7.34
N THR A 555 -13.46 -8.02 7.10
CA THR A 555 -12.83 -7.83 5.79
C THR A 555 -11.75 -8.87 5.62
N PRO A 556 -11.83 -9.73 4.61
CA PRO A 556 -10.77 -10.69 4.37
C PRO A 556 -9.52 -9.92 3.91
N ILE A 557 -8.49 -9.91 4.77
CA ILE A 557 -7.17 -9.38 4.48
C ILE A 557 -6.23 -10.58 4.51
N PRO A 558 -5.35 -10.77 3.54
CA PRO A 558 -4.35 -11.83 3.63
C PRO A 558 -3.61 -11.76 4.96
N ARG A 559 -3.40 -12.91 5.61
CA ARG A 559 -2.81 -12.98 6.96
C ARG A 559 -1.48 -12.24 7.06
N THR A 560 -0.62 -12.42 6.08
CA THR A 560 0.68 -11.77 5.99
C THR A 560 0.58 -10.25 5.89
N LEU A 561 -0.38 -9.77 5.10
CA LEU A 561 -0.64 -8.35 4.98
C LEU A 561 -1.21 -7.76 6.28
N ALA A 562 -2.08 -8.49 6.97
CA ALA A 562 -2.61 -8.06 8.26
C ALA A 562 -1.49 -7.92 9.30
N MET A 563 -0.56 -8.88 9.36
CA MET A 563 0.59 -8.83 10.27
C MET A 563 1.55 -7.68 9.98
N THR A 564 1.64 -7.23 8.73
CA THR A 564 2.54 -6.15 8.31
C THR A 564 1.87 -4.78 8.42
N VAL A 565 0.64 -4.64 7.92
CA VAL A 565 -0.09 -3.35 7.92
C VAL A 565 -0.51 -2.93 9.34
N TYR A 566 -0.85 -3.92 10.17
CA TYR A 566 -1.19 -3.74 11.58
C TYR A 566 -0.07 -4.23 12.49
N GLY A 567 1.18 -3.98 12.13
CA GLY A 567 2.36 -4.50 12.84
C GLY A 567 2.46 -4.12 14.32
N ASP A 568 1.66 -3.15 14.77
CA ASP A 568 1.45 -2.79 16.16
C ASP A 568 0.44 -3.69 16.90
N LEU A 569 -0.29 -4.56 16.16
CA LEU A 569 -1.27 -5.49 16.70
C LEU A 569 -0.76 -6.95 16.65
N ASP A 570 -1.10 -7.72 17.67
CA ASP A 570 -1.05 -9.17 17.59
C ASP A 570 -2.25 -9.68 16.78
N VAL A 571 -2.05 -10.68 15.93
CA VAL A 571 -3.10 -11.17 15.02
C VAL A 571 -3.51 -12.59 15.39
N SER A 572 -4.81 -12.78 15.65
CA SER A 572 -5.44 -14.10 15.78
C SER A 572 -6.40 -14.33 14.63
N VAL A 573 -6.36 -15.52 14.03
CA VAL A 573 -7.18 -15.88 12.88
C VAL A 573 -8.14 -17.03 13.23
N ILE A 574 -9.45 -16.83 12.98
CA ILE A 574 -10.43 -17.90 13.01
C ILE A 574 -10.59 -18.43 11.59
N ASP A 575 -10.01 -19.58 11.33
CA ASP A 575 -9.94 -20.25 10.02
C ASP A 575 -10.95 -21.40 9.88
N GLU A 576 -11.86 -21.54 10.85
CA GLU A 576 -12.94 -22.53 10.83
C GLU A 576 -14.31 -21.86 10.89
N MET A 577 -15.29 -22.45 10.18
CA MET A 577 -16.70 -22.03 10.27
C MET A 577 -17.44 -22.90 11.28
N PRO A 578 -18.37 -22.31 12.08
CA PRO A 578 -19.23 -23.07 12.99
C PRO A 578 -20.12 -24.08 12.24
N ALA A 579 -20.36 -25.23 12.87
CA ALA A 579 -21.28 -26.24 12.34
C ALA A 579 -22.72 -25.70 12.26
N GLY A 580 -23.50 -26.21 11.30
CA GLY A 580 -24.93 -25.85 11.12
C GLY A 580 -25.20 -24.68 10.18
N ARG A 581 -24.19 -24.13 9.53
CA ARG A 581 -24.33 -23.13 8.47
C ARG A 581 -24.65 -23.80 7.13
N GLY A 582 -25.73 -23.40 6.48
CA GLY A 582 -26.09 -23.88 5.14
C GLY A 582 -25.04 -23.47 4.08
N PRO A 583 -24.77 -24.33 3.09
CA PRO A 583 -23.84 -23.98 2.02
C PRO A 583 -24.41 -22.85 1.18
N ILE A 584 -23.51 -21.92 0.75
CA ILE A 584 -23.86 -20.86 -0.20
C ILE A 584 -23.37 -21.30 -1.57
N GLU A 585 -24.31 -21.48 -2.49
CA GLU A 585 -24.00 -21.70 -3.90
C GLU A 585 -23.88 -20.35 -4.61
N THR A 586 -22.82 -20.13 -5.40
CA THR A 586 -22.65 -18.92 -6.21
C THR A 586 -22.79 -19.28 -7.68
N ARG A 587 -23.70 -18.59 -8.39
CA ARG A 587 -23.90 -18.74 -9.83
C ARG A 587 -23.70 -17.41 -10.53
N TRP A 588 -23.07 -17.47 -11.72
CA TRP A 588 -22.90 -16.31 -12.57
C TRP A 588 -23.81 -16.40 -13.77
N TYR A 589 -24.70 -15.40 -13.94
CA TYR A 589 -25.62 -15.24 -15.06
C TYR A 589 -25.26 -14.01 -15.89
N ARG A 590 -25.44 -14.13 -17.18
CA ARG A 590 -25.38 -13.02 -18.13
C ARG A 590 -26.77 -12.43 -18.34
N ASP A 591 -26.87 -11.20 -18.87
CA ASP A 591 -28.16 -10.52 -19.10
C ASP A 591 -29.16 -11.36 -19.88
N ARG A 592 -28.72 -12.11 -20.87
CA ARG A 592 -29.57 -13.07 -21.61
C ARG A 592 -30.17 -14.19 -20.74
N GLN A 593 -29.57 -14.46 -19.57
CA GLN A 593 -30.02 -15.47 -18.62
C GLN A 593 -30.82 -14.85 -17.44
N ARG A 594 -31.08 -13.53 -17.50
CA ARG A 594 -31.84 -12.80 -16.47
C ARG A 594 -33.21 -13.45 -16.11
N PRO A 595 -34.01 -14.01 -17.03
CA PRO A 595 -35.23 -14.72 -16.66
C PRO A 595 -35.02 -15.85 -15.65
N ALA A 596 -33.85 -16.49 -15.67
CA ALA A 596 -33.50 -17.53 -14.71
C ALA A 596 -33.22 -16.95 -13.30
N ALA A 597 -32.62 -15.74 -13.23
CA ALA A 597 -32.45 -15.03 -11.96
C ALA A 597 -33.80 -14.61 -11.39
N ASP A 598 -34.68 -14.02 -12.19
CA ASP A 598 -36.03 -13.64 -11.75
C ASP A 598 -36.88 -14.87 -11.33
N ALA A 599 -36.73 -16.01 -11.98
CA ALA A 599 -37.33 -17.26 -11.55
C ALA A 599 -36.79 -17.77 -10.21
N ALA A 600 -35.51 -17.56 -9.92
CA ALA A 600 -34.92 -17.88 -8.62
C ALA A 600 -35.48 -16.99 -7.51
N ILE A 601 -35.69 -15.70 -7.78
CA ILE A 601 -36.33 -14.78 -6.83
C ILE A 601 -37.74 -15.26 -6.51
N ARG A 602 -38.59 -15.53 -7.53
CA ARG A 602 -39.94 -16.04 -7.34
C ARG A 602 -39.99 -17.32 -6.53
N ARG A 603 -39.10 -18.27 -6.78
CA ARG A 603 -39.00 -19.53 -6.01
C ARG A 603 -38.64 -19.28 -4.53
N ALA A 604 -37.71 -18.40 -4.26
CA ALA A 604 -37.33 -18.07 -2.91
C ALA A 604 -38.51 -17.43 -2.14
N LEU A 605 -39.20 -16.47 -2.75
CA LEU A 605 -40.37 -15.81 -2.18
C LEU A 605 -41.54 -16.79 -1.98
N ALA A 606 -41.82 -17.66 -2.94
CA ALA A 606 -42.85 -18.70 -2.80
C ALA A 606 -42.55 -19.69 -1.67
N ALA A 607 -41.27 -19.88 -1.34
CA ALA A 607 -40.85 -20.68 -0.18
C ALA A 607 -40.86 -19.90 1.13
N GLY A 608 -41.37 -18.67 1.17
CA GLY A 608 -41.42 -17.81 2.34
C GLY A 608 -40.05 -17.28 2.77
N ARG A 609 -39.08 -17.24 1.82
CA ARG A 609 -37.72 -16.72 2.05
C ARG A 609 -37.61 -15.29 1.60
N GLN A 610 -36.64 -14.59 2.18
CA GLN A 610 -36.34 -13.21 1.85
C GLN A 610 -35.14 -13.12 0.89
N ALA A 611 -35.09 -12.05 0.10
CA ALA A 611 -34.04 -11.82 -0.88
C ALA A 611 -33.41 -10.41 -0.75
N TYR A 612 -32.10 -10.36 -0.87
CA TYR A 612 -31.39 -9.13 -1.15
C TYR A 612 -31.19 -8.98 -2.65
N VAL A 613 -31.40 -7.78 -3.17
CA VAL A 613 -31.07 -7.42 -4.56
C VAL A 613 -30.19 -6.17 -4.51
N VAL A 614 -28.93 -6.29 -4.90
CA VAL A 614 -27.94 -5.22 -4.81
C VAL A 614 -27.70 -4.65 -6.19
N ALA A 615 -27.88 -3.35 -6.33
CA ALA A 615 -27.59 -2.58 -7.55
C ALA A 615 -26.30 -1.79 -7.39
N PRO A 616 -25.47 -1.64 -8.46
CA PRO A 616 -24.29 -0.82 -8.41
C PRO A 616 -24.65 0.67 -8.36
N ARG A 617 -23.74 1.47 -7.87
CA ARG A 617 -23.76 2.91 -8.02
C ARG A 617 -23.42 3.27 -9.48
N ILE A 618 -24.31 3.92 -10.23
CA ILE A 618 -24.12 4.16 -11.67
C ILE A 618 -23.25 5.38 -11.93
N ASP A 619 -23.37 6.45 -11.11
CA ASP A 619 -22.59 7.66 -11.18
C ASP A 619 -22.18 8.12 -9.78
N GLU A 620 -21.12 8.93 -9.68
CA GLU A 620 -20.77 9.64 -8.45
C GLU A 620 -21.85 10.67 -8.06
N SER A 621 -22.83 10.96 -8.96
CA SER A 621 -23.99 11.79 -8.68
C SER A 621 -25.03 11.01 -7.87
N ASP A 622 -25.57 11.67 -6.87
CA ASP A 622 -26.63 11.12 -6.00
C ASP A 622 -27.89 10.68 -6.77
N ASP A 623 -28.17 11.28 -7.92
CA ASP A 623 -29.33 10.94 -8.76
C ASP A 623 -29.16 9.60 -9.49
N GLY A 624 -27.92 9.20 -9.82
CA GLY A 624 -27.62 7.89 -10.43
C GLY A 624 -27.94 6.72 -9.52
N GLU A 625 -27.70 6.87 -8.20
CA GLU A 625 -27.96 5.84 -7.20
C GLU A 625 -29.46 5.53 -7.05
N ILE A 626 -30.31 6.55 -7.00
CA ILE A 626 -31.77 6.39 -6.90
C ILE A 626 -32.35 5.76 -8.17
N ARG A 627 -31.90 6.20 -9.34
CA ARG A 627 -32.34 5.64 -10.63
C ARG A 627 -32.01 4.15 -10.73
N SER A 628 -30.83 3.74 -10.29
CA SER A 628 -30.39 2.36 -10.30
C SER A 628 -31.28 1.46 -9.42
N VAL A 629 -31.45 1.83 -8.16
CA VAL A 629 -32.28 1.08 -7.20
C VAL A 629 -33.77 1.11 -7.62
N GLY A 630 -34.26 2.28 -8.09
CA GLY A 630 -35.63 2.46 -8.55
C GLY A 630 -35.96 1.56 -9.75
N SER A 631 -35.11 1.53 -10.76
CA SER A 631 -35.33 0.70 -11.97
C SER A 631 -35.34 -0.80 -11.65
N VAL A 632 -34.48 -1.24 -10.74
CA VAL A 632 -34.49 -2.63 -10.26
C VAL A 632 -35.77 -2.94 -9.48
N ALA A 633 -36.21 -2.03 -8.62
CA ALA A 633 -37.43 -2.23 -7.86
C ALA A 633 -38.69 -2.25 -8.75
N GLU A 634 -38.79 -1.38 -9.77
CA GLU A 634 -39.87 -1.40 -10.76
C GLU A 634 -39.92 -2.70 -11.55
N ARG A 635 -38.76 -3.22 -11.96
CA ARG A 635 -38.68 -4.52 -12.60
C ARG A 635 -39.17 -5.62 -11.68
N LEU A 636 -38.74 -5.62 -10.42
CA LEU A 636 -39.16 -6.63 -9.45
C LEU A 636 -40.67 -6.58 -9.14
N ARG A 637 -41.28 -5.37 -9.05
CA ARG A 637 -42.73 -5.22 -8.89
C ARG A 637 -43.51 -5.85 -10.08
N ARG A 638 -42.95 -5.77 -11.29
CA ARG A 638 -43.56 -6.44 -12.48
C ARG A 638 -43.38 -7.95 -12.42
N CYS A 639 -42.20 -8.43 -11.98
CA CYS A 639 -41.90 -9.86 -11.90
C CYS A 639 -42.55 -10.57 -10.71
N CYS A 640 -42.74 -9.86 -9.59
CA CYS A 640 -43.25 -10.39 -8.33
C CYS A 640 -44.23 -9.39 -7.71
N PRO A 641 -45.47 -9.24 -8.26
CA PRO A 641 -46.41 -8.18 -7.88
C PRO A 641 -46.87 -8.29 -6.42
N GLU A 642 -46.84 -9.48 -5.82
CA GLU A 642 -47.27 -9.70 -4.43
C GLU A 642 -46.13 -9.47 -3.43
N ALA A 643 -44.86 -9.24 -3.88
CA ALA A 643 -43.74 -9.09 -3.00
C ALA A 643 -43.70 -7.68 -2.37
N ARG A 644 -43.51 -7.62 -1.07
CA ARG A 644 -43.28 -6.37 -0.35
C ARG A 644 -41.82 -5.95 -0.49
N ILE A 645 -41.58 -4.91 -1.30
CA ILE A 645 -40.24 -4.49 -1.72
C ILE A 645 -39.86 -3.21 -0.95
N GLY A 646 -38.78 -3.29 -0.19
CA GLY A 646 -38.13 -2.16 0.46
C GLY A 646 -36.95 -1.65 -0.35
N LEU A 647 -36.63 -0.34 -0.19
CA LEU A 647 -35.50 0.32 -0.83
C LEU A 647 -34.51 0.79 0.23
N LEU A 648 -33.21 0.63 -0.05
CA LEU A 648 -32.13 1.07 0.83
C LEU A 648 -31.00 1.68 0.01
N HIS A 649 -30.82 2.99 0.10
CA HIS A 649 -29.78 3.72 -0.66
C HIS A 649 -29.14 4.85 0.16
N GLY A 650 -28.09 5.43 -0.34
CA GLY A 650 -27.27 6.41 0.38
C GLY A 650 -28.01 7.65 0.87
N ARG A 651 -29.01 8.12 0.11
CA ARG A 651 -29.79 9.33 0.42
C ARG A 651 -30.81 9.18 1.53
N LEU A 652 -31.22 7.99 1.89
CA LEU A 652 -32.09 7.81 3.04
C LEU A 652 -31.38 8.37 4.27
N ASN A 653 -32.10 9.08 5.12
CA ASN A 653 -31.59 9.48 6.40
C ASN A 653 -31.34 8.24 7.27
N ARG A 654 -30.69 8.41 8.43
CA ARG A 654 -30.31 7.30 9.30
C ARG A 654 -31.53 6.50 9.76
N ASN A 655 -32.58 7.19 10.21
CA ASN A 655 -33.79 6.55 10.73
C ASN A 655 -34.51 5.77 9.63
N GLU A 656 -34.62 6.34 8.42
CA GLU A 656 -35.22 5.63 7.28
C GLU A 656 -34.46 4.34 6.91
N LYS A 657 -33.13 4.36 6.99
CA LYS A 657 -32.29 3.19 6.77
C LYS A 657 -32.54 2.11 7.82
N ASP A 658 -32.59 2.53 9.10
CA ASP A 658 -32.83 1.64 10.23
C ASP A 658 -34.25 1.06 10.18
N ASP A 659 -35.25 1.86 9.82
CA ASP A 659 -36.64 1.40 9.65
C ASP A 659 -36.81 0.39 8.52
N ALA A 660 -36.18 0.63 7.35
CA ALA A 660 -36.20 -0.31 6.24
C ALA A 660 -35.52 -1.65 6.62
N MET A 661 -34.41 -1.60 7.35
CA MET A 661 -33.73 -2.79 7.82
C MET A 661 -34.51 -3.52 8.92
N ARG A 662 -35.10 -2.81 9.85
CA ARG A 662 -36.01 -3.40 10.86
C ARG A 662 -37.21 -4.06 10.21
N ALA A 663 -37.84 -3.39 9.22
CA ALA A 663 -38.96 -3.97 8.47
C ALA A 663 -38.57 -5.25 7.73
N PHE A 664 -37.35 -5.33 7.22
CA PHE A 664 -36.82 -6.53 6.59
C PHE A 664 -36.53 -7.65 7.61
N LEU A 665 -35.93 -7.32 8.76
CA LEU A 665 -35.69 -8.23 9.87
C LEU A 665 -36.98 -8.85 10.40
N ASP A 666 -38.03 -8.02 10.57
CA ASP A 666 -39.33 -8.40 11.08
C ASP A 666 -40.21 -9.13 10.05
N ARG A 667 -39.67 -9.44 8.87
CA ARG A 667 -40.38 -10.06 7.74
C ARG A 667 -41.59 -9.25 7.23
N ARG A 668 -41.58 -7.93 7.44
CA ARG A 668 -42.56 -7.01 6.86
C ARG A 668 -42.22 -6.69 5.40
N LEU A 669 -40.97 -6.96 4.98
CA LEU A 669 -40.47 -6.89 3.61
C LEU A 669 -39.96 -8.26 3.18
N ASP A 670 -40.24 -8.63 1.94
CA ASP A 670 -39.81 -9.88 1.32
C ASP A 670 -38.54 -9.71 0.49
N VAL A 671 -38.39 -8.54 -0.12
CA VAL A 671 -37.22 -8.17 -0.93
C VAL A 671 -36.69 -6.83 -0.46
N LEU A 672 -35.38 -6.76 -0.24
CA LEU A 672 -34.69 -5.50 -0.01
C LEU A 672 -33.77 -5.17 -1.19
N VAL A 673 -34.16 -4.13 -1.94
CA VAL A 673 -33.33 -3.59 -3.05
C VAL A 673 -32.42 -2.51 -2.50
N ALA A 674 -31.12 -2.70 -2.64
CA ALA A 674 -30.17 -1.81 -2.01
C ALA A 674 -28.96 -1.51 -2.90
N THR A 675 -28.23 -0.43 -2.57
CA THR A 675 -26.87 -0.22 -3.04
C THR A 675 -25.85 -0.90 -2.08
N THR A 676 -24.57 -0.58 -2.20
CA THR A 676 -23.50 -1.08 -1.32
C THR A 676 -23.71 -0.79 0.17
N VAL A 677 -24.72 0.02 0.54
CA VAL A 677 -25.07 0.31 1.95
C VAL A 677 -25.42 -0.97 2.75
N VAL A 678 -25.79 -2.07 2.08
CA VAL A 678 -26.01 -3.41 2.71
C VAL A 678 -24.71 -4.04 3.24
N GLU A 679 -23.54 -3.47 2.99
CA GLU A 679 -22.27 -3.94 3.59
C GLU A 679 -22.28 -3.86 5.14
N VAL A 680 -23.25 -3.18 5.77
CA VAL A 680 -23.41 -3.13 7.22
C VAL A 680 -23.91 -4.46 7.77
N GLY A 681 -23.18 -5.04 8.68
CA GLY A 681 -23.15 -6.42 9.21
C GLY A 681 -24.40 -7.06 9.82
N ILE A 682 -25.61 -6.69 9.44
CA ILE A 682 -26.85 -7.16 10.01
C ILE A 682 -27.17 -8.60 9.60
N ASP A 683 -27.55 -9.42 10.57
CA ASP A 683 -27.86 -10.83 10.41
C ASP A 683 -29.35 -11.04 10.16
N VAL A 684 -29.73 -11.53 8.97
CA VAL A 684 -31.10 -11.87 8.60
C VAL A 684 -31.18 -13.38 8.24
N PRO A 685 -31.48 -14.26 9.19
CA PRO A 685 -31.42 -15.71 8.99
C PRO A 685 -32.35 -16.24 7.89
N ASN A 686 -33.49 -15.55 7.61
CA ASN A 686 -34.45 -15.92 6.56
C ASN A 686 -34.04 -15.43 5.16
N ALA A 687 -33.03 -14.55 5.03
CA ALA A 687 -32.53 -14.13 3.71
C ALA A 687 -31.62 -15.20 3.12
N THR A 688 -32.14 -15.98 2.18
CA THR A 688 -31.43 -17.11 1.55
C THR A 688 -31.00 -16.82 0.12
N LEU A 689 -31.43 -15.69 -0.45
CA LEU A 689 -31.09 -15.29 -1.81
C LEU A 689 -30.39 -13.91 -1.82
N MET A 690 -29.27 -13.84 -2.51
CA MET A 690 -28.58 -12.61 -2.87
C MET A 690 -28.49 -12.49 -4.36
N VAL A 691 -28.96 -11.40 -4.95
CA VAL A 691 -28.80 -11.08 -6.36
C VAL A 691 -27.97 -9.81 -6.47
N ILE A 692 -26.84 -9.86 -7.18
CA ILE A 692 -25.96 -8.71 -7.41
C ILE A 692 -26.02 -8.32 -8.86
N GLU A 693 -26.68 -7.21 -9.15
CA GLU A 693 -26.84 -6.64 -10.48
C GLU A 693 -25.54 -5.96 -10.92
N HIS A 694 -25.17 -6.11 -12.20
CA HIS A 694 -23.91 -5.60 -12.73
C HIS A 694 -22.69 -5.96 -11.85
N ALA A 695 -22.60 -7.24 -11.48
CA ALA A 695 -21.56 -7.75 -10.59
C ALA A 695 -20.13 -7.52 -11.11
N ASP A 696 -19.96 -7.28 -12.42
CA ASP A 696 -18.71 -6.88 -13.06
C ASP A 696 -18.13 -5.55 -12.55
N ARG A 697 -18.96 -4.68 -11.94
CA ARG A 697 -18.55 -3.38 -11.40
C ARG A 697 -18.06 -3.44 -9.96
N PHE A 698 -18.25 -4.56 -9.26
CA PHE A 698 -17.85 -4.72 -7.86
C PHE A 698 -16.44 -5.30 -7.73
N GLY A 699 -15.74 -4.91 -6.70
CA GLY A 699 -14.50 -5.54 -6.29
C GLY A 699 -14.74 -6.91 -5.65
N LEU A 700 -13.70 -7.78 -5.66
CA LEU A 700 -13.83 -9.14 -5.09
C LEU A 700 -14.19 -9.11 -3.59
N ALA A 701 -13.54 -8.24 -2.82
CA ALA A 701 -13.83 -8.08 -1.40
C ALA A 701 -15.30 -7.67 -1.15
N GLN A 702 -15.86 -6.76 -1.97
CA GLN A 702 -17.25 -6.35 -1.88
C GLN A 702 -18.21 -7.49 -2.21
N LEU A 703 -17.97 -8.21 -3.31
CA LEU A 703 -18.77 -9.38 -3.68
C LEU A 703 -18.78 -10.44 -2.58
N HIS A 704 -17.63 -10.67 -1.95
CA HIS A 704 -17.51 -11.61 -0.84
C HIS A 704 -18.29 -11.14 0.39
N GLN A 705 -18.17 -9.88 0.80
CA GLN A 705 -18.93 -9.31 1.91
C GLN A 705 -20.43 -9.39 1.67
N LEU A 706 -20.90 -9.09 0.44
CA LEU A 706 -22.31 -9.21 0.06
C LEU A 706 -22.77 -10.67 0.13
N ARG A 707 -21.99 -11.59 -0.42
CA ARG A 707 -22.28 -13.04 -0.33
C ARG A 707 -22.41 -13.50 1.13
N GLY A 708 -21.57 -12.99 2.02
CA GLY A 708 -21.59 -13.30 3.45
C GLY A 708 -22.83 -12.80 4.20
N ARG A 709 -23.69 -11.99 3.57
CA ARG A 709 -24.97 -11.54 4.16
C ARG A 709 -26.07 -12.59 4.14
N ILE A 710 -25.92 -13.63 3.33
CA ILE A 710 -26.83 -14.79 3.28
C ILE A 710 -26.16 -16.03 3.88
N GLY A 711 -26.90 -17.12 4.01
CA GLY A 711 -26.37 -18.37 4.53
C GLY A 711 -26.15 -18.34 6.06
N ARG A 712 -26.91 -17.52 6.79
CA ARG A 712 -26.81 -17.40 8.26
C ARG A 712 -27.85 -18.25 9.01
N GLY A 713 -28.67 -18.97 8.29
CA GLY A 713 -29.64 -19.94 8.82
C GLY A 713 -29.32 -21.35 8.38
N ALA A 714 -30.18 -22.29 8.78
CA ALA A 714 -30.07 -23.72 8.42
C ALA A 714 -30.37 -24.03 6.94
N HIS A 715 -30.87 -23.07 6.18
CA HIS A 715 -31.32 -23.26 4.81
C HIS A 715 -30.21 -23.00 3.81
N ALA A 716 -30.15 -23.84 2.75
CA ALA A 716 -29.24 -23.60 1.61
C ALA A 716 -29.52 -22.24 0.98
N SER A 717 -28.47 -21.52 0.68
CA SER A 717 -28.54 -20.16 0.17
C SER A 717 -27.90 -20.04 -1.22
N LEU A 718 -28.39 -19.06 -2.01
CA LEU A 718 -27.98 -18.85 -3.39
C LEU A 718 -27.53 -17.41 -3.60
N CYS A 719 -26.31 -17.23 -4.11
CA CYS A 719 -25.79 -15.93 -4.55
C CYS A 719 -25.75 -15.90 -6.09
N LEU A 720 -26.50 -14.97 -6.68
CA LEU A 720 -26.57 -14.78 -8.13
C LEU A 720 -25.78 -13.52 -8.52
N LEU A 721 -24.73 -13.70 -9.31
CA LEU A 721 -23.97 -12.62 -9.92
C LEU A 721 -24.54 -12.38 -11.32
N VAL A 722 -25.09 -11.21 -11.60
CA VAL A 722 -25.65 -10.85 -12.91
C VAL A 722 -24.73 -9.82 -13.55
N SER A 723 -24.35 -10.06 -14.82
CA SER A 723 -23.47 -9.14 -15.55
C SER A 723 -23.94 -8.98 -17.01
N PRO A 724 -23.48 -7.91 -17.71
CA PRO A 724 -23.63 -7.80 -19.16
C PRO A 724 -23.05 -9.03 -19.89
N ASP A 725 -23.51 -9.27 -21.13
CA ASP A 725 -23.01 -10.38 -21.95
C ASP A 725 -21.51 -10.26 -22.26
N ARG A 726 -21.01 -9.03 -22.39
CA ARG A 726 -19.59 -8.71 -22.58
C ARG A 726 -19.05 -8.05 -21.33
N VAL A 727 -18.02 -8.64 -20.76
CA VAL A 727 -17.28 -8.10 -19.60
C VAL A 727 -15.79 -8.08 -19.94
N SER A 728 -15.03 -7.20 -19.28
CA SER A 728 -13.57 -7.18 -19.39
C SER A 728 -12.94 -8.46 -18.85
N ASP A 729 -11.72 -8.77 -19.27
CA ASP A 729 -11.02 -9.97 -18.78
C ASP A 729 -10.79 -9.93 -17.27
N ASP A 730 -10.53 -8.76 -16.69
CA ASP A 730 -10.38 -8.61 -15.25
C ASP A 730 -11.71 -8.84 -14.50
N ALA A 731 -12.81 -8.31 -15.02
CA ALA A 731 -14.14 -8.59 -14.45
C ALA A 731 -14.49 -10.07 -14.55
N ARG A 732 -14.17 -10.71 -15.68
CA ARG A 732 -14.35 -12.16 -15.87
C ARG A 732 -13.61 -12.96 -14.81
N ARG A 733 -12.32 -12.68 -14.61
CA ARG A 733 -11.50 -13.35 -13.59
C ARG A 733 -12.08 -13.18 -12.19
N ARG A 734 -12.57 -11.97 -11.83
CA ARG A 734 -13.22 -11.73 -10.54
C ARG A 734 -14.49 -12.57 -10.36
N LEU A 735 -15.37 -12.60 -11.36
CA LEU A 735 -16.64 -13.35 -11.29
C LEU A 735 -16.42 -14.86 -11.26
N GLU A 736 -15.43 -15.37 -12.01
CA GLU A 736 -15.01 -16.78 -11.96
C GLU A 736 -14.44 -17.13 -10.59
N THR A 737 -13.58 -16.30 -10.03
CA THR A 737 -13.02 -16.47 -8.68
C THR A 737 -14.15 -16.58 -7.64
N MET A 738 -15.14 -15.70 -7.70
CA MET A 738 -16.28 -15.73 -6.77
C MET A 738 -17.17 -16.98 -6.93
N ARG A 739 -17.27 -17.53 -8.13
CA ARG A 739 -18.00 -18.77 -8.41
C ARG A 739 -17.27 -20.00 -7.86
N GLU A 740 -15.95 -20.04 -7.98
CA GLU A 740 -15.12 -21.21 -7.68
C GLU A 740 -14.64 -21.24 -6.24
N ILE A 741 -14.33 -20.09 -5.65
CA ILE A 741 -13.74 -19.99 -4.32
C ILE A 741 -14.79 -19.55 -3.29
N ARG A 742 -14.88 -20.31 -2.20
CA ARG A 742 -15.76 -20.02 -1.06
C ARG A 742 -15.03 -19.37 0.10
N ASP A 743 -13.76 -19.71 0.26
CA ASP A 743 -12.88 -19.22 1.34
C ASP A 743 -12.56 -17.73 1.16
N GLY A 744 -12.89 -16.91 2.18
CA GLY A 744 -12.68 -15.48 2.16
C GLY A 744 -11.21 -15.08 2.14
N PHE A 745 -10.31 -15.86 2.77
CA PHE A 745 -8.87 -15.58 2.76
C PHE A 745 -8.28 -15.80 1.36
N LEU A 746 -8.65 -16.90 0.69
CA LEU A 746 -8.22 -17.15 -0.68
C LEU A 746 -8.78 -16.11 -1.67
N ILE A 747 -10.01 -15.61 -1.44
CA ILE A 747 -10.57 -14.51 -2.23
C ILE A 747 -9.76 -13.23 -2.04
N ALA A 748 -9.36 -12.91 -0.81
CA ALA A 748 -8.55 -11.75 -0.51
C ALA A 748 -7.15 -11.84 -1.16
N GLU A 749 -6.54 -13.01 -1.13
CA GLU A 749 -5.26 -13.25 -1.81
C GLU A 749 -5.38 -13.05 -3.33
N ARG A 750 -6.48 -13.53 -3.93
CA ARG A 750 -6.75 -13.33 -5.36
C ARG A 750 -7.04 -11.87 -5.71
N ASP A 751 -7.81 -11.14 -4.86
CA ASP A 751 -8.08 -9.71 -5.05
C ASP A 751 -6.78 -8.91 -5.03
N LEU A 752 -5.91 -9.17 -4.05
CA LEU A 752 -4.62 -8.52 -3.94
C LEU A 752 -3.67 -8.86 -5.10
N ALA A 753 -3.69 -10.12 -5.58
CA ALA A 753 -2.91 -10.55 -6.74
C ALA A 753 -3.36 -9.83 -8.04
N MET A 754 -4.66 -9.55 -8.19
CA MET A 754 -5.21 -8.85 -9.35
C MET A 754 -4.96 -7.34 -9.31
N ARG A 755 -5.04 -6.70 -8.15
CA ARG A 755 -4.83 -5.24 -8.00
C ARG A 755 -3.36 -4.85 -7.91
N GLY A 756 -2.52 -5.76 -7.47
CA GLY A 756 -1.12 -5.48 -7.12
C GLY A 756 -0.97 -4.85 -5.73
N PRO A 757 0.22 -5.00 -5.10
CA PRO A 757 0.46 -4.53 -3.73
C PRO A 757 0.45 -3.00 -3.57
N GLY A 758 0.67 -2.24 -4.67
CA GLY A 758 0.80 -0.78 -4.63
C GLY A 758 -0.49 -0.03 -4.32
N GLU A 759 -1.64 -0.50 -4.80
CA GLU A 759 -2.93 0.14 -4.55
C GLU A 759 -3.47 -0.14 -3.14
N PHE A 760 -3.16 -1.30 -2.59
CA PHE A 760 -3.70 -1.72 -1.28
C PHE A 760 -2.95 -1.08 -0.10
N LEU A 761 -1.64 -0.90 -0.22
CA LEU A 761 -0.83 -0.31 0.85
C LEU A 761 -1.06 1.19 1.03
N GLY A 762 -1.79 1.85 0.09
CA GLY A 762 -2.14 3.26 0.16
C GLY A 762 -1.01 4.07 0.79
N THR A 763 0.11 4.21 0.09
CA THR A 763 1.42 4.66 0.61
C THR A 763 1.41 5.96 1.41
N ARG A 764 0.27 6.66 1.42
CA ARG A 764 0.05 7.90 2.19
C ARG A 764 -0.66 7.70 3.54
N GLN A 765 -1.33 6.57 3.77
CA GLN A 765 -2.11 6.35 5.02
C GLN A 765 -1.45 5.41 6.02
N SER A 766 -0.63 4.44 5.59
CA SER A 766 -0.08 3.41 6.47
C SER A 766 1.24 3.79 7.17
N GLY A 767 1.95 4.82 6.71
CA GLY A 767 3.26 5.19 7.26
C GLY A 767 4.39 4.15 7.04
N LEU A 768 4.11 3.08 6.30
CA LEU A 768 5.09 2.03 6.00
C LEU A 768 6.05 2.46 4.89
N PRO A 769 7.31 1.98 4.88
CA PRO A 769 8.24 2.19 3.78
C PRO A 769 7.78 1.48 2.51
N ASN A 770 8.11 2.06 1.34
CA ASN A 770 7.83 1.45 0.05
C ASN A 770 8.73 0.23 -0.17
N LEU A 771 8.15 -0.93 -0.44
CA LEU A 771 8.87 -2.12 -0.85
C LEU A 771 9.23 -2.02 -2.34
N ARG A 772 10.51 -2.27 -2.67
CA ARG A 772 11.05 -2.21 -4.03
C ARG A 772 11.12 -3.58 -4.71
N VAL A 773 11.39 -4.62 -3.92
CA VAL A 773 11.61 -6.00 -4.35
C VAL A 773 10.59 -6.96 -3.75
N ALA A 774 10.38 -6.84 -2.44
CA ALA A 774 9.47 -7.72 -1.72
C ALA A 774 8.02 -7.52 -2.14
N ASN A 775 7.33 -8.64 -2.31
CA ASN A 775 5.90 -8.68 -2.54
C ASN A 775 5.25 -9.48 -1.40
N LEU A 776 4.44 -8.83 -0.59
CA LEU A 776 3.88 -9.43 0.64
C LEU A 776 3.06 -10.71 0.41
N LEU A 777 2.53 -10.90 -0.82
CA LEU A 777 1.82 -12.13 -1.20
C LEU A 777 2.78 -13.23 -1.64
N ARG A 778 3.61 -12.91 -2.64
CA ARG A 778 4.57 -13.87 -3.18
C ARG A 778 5.56 -14.34 -2.10
N ASP A 779 5.97 -13.41 -1.25
CA ASP A 779 7.02 -13.62 -0.26
C ASP A 779 6.44 -13.85 1.16
N ALA A 780 5.18 -14.31 1.28
CA ALA A 780 4.49 -14.51 2.56
C ALA A 780 5.30 -15.31 3.57
N ALA A 781 5.92 -16.42 3.15
CA ALA A 781 6.81 -17.22 4.00
C ALA A 781 8.09 -16.47 4.43
N LEU A 782 8.60 -15.55 3.59
CA LEU A 782 9.74 -14.70 3.95
C LEU A 782 9.36 -13.64 4.97
N VAL A 783 8.15 -13.08 4.90
CA VAL A 783 7.62 -12.12 5.90
C VAL A 783 7.63 -12.77 7.28
N GLU A 784 7.09 -13.98 7.41
CA GLU A 784 7.04 -14.70 8.68
C GLU A 784 8.45 -14.99 9.23
N ARG A 785 9.36 -15.43 8.36
CA ARG A 785 10.75 -15.68 8.72
C ARG A 785 11.47 -14.40 9.13
N ALA A 786 11.31 -13.32 8.38
CA ALA A 786 11.90 -12.01 8.70
C ALA A 786 11.38 -11.47 10.05
N ARG A 787 10.09 -11.67 10.33
CA ARG A 787 9.47 -11.28 11.61
C ARG A 787 10.09 -12.03 12.78
N VAL A 788 10.21 -13.35 12.68
CA VAL A 788 10.83 -14.17 13.75
C VAL A 788 12.26 -13.69 14.05
N GLU A 789 13.06 -13.46 13.00
CA GLU A 789 14.44 -12.97 13.15
C GLU A 789 14.49 -11.54 13.71
N ALA A 790 13.60 -10.65 13.24
CA ALA A 790 13.55 -9.27 13.70
C ALA A 790 13.21 -9.16 15.19
N PHE A 791 12.21 -9.92 15.64
CA PHE A 791 11.78 -9.91 17.04
C PHE A 791 12.86 -10.57 17.95
N ALA A 792 13.41 -11.71 17.54
CA ALA A 792 14.49 -12.38 18.28
C ALA A 792 15.72 -11.47 18.43
N LEU A 793 16.12 -10.80 17.35
CA LEU A 793 17.23 -9.84 17.36
C LEU A 793 16.94 -8.66 18.29
N PHE A 794 15.72 -8.12 18.21
CA PHE A 794 15.32 -6.96 19.01
C PHE A 794 15.17 -7.29 20.51
N ASP A 795 14.83 -8.54 20.85
CA ASP A 795 14.80 -9.01 22.24
C ASP A 795 16.22 -9.17 22.81
N GLN A 796 17.18 -9.58 21.97
CA GLN A 796 18.60 -9.75 22.37
C GLN A 796 19.36 -8.43 22.42
N ASP A 797 19.23 -7.57 21.40
CA ASP A 797 19.92 -6.29 21.26
C ASP A 797 18.94 -5.18 20.84
N PRO A 798 18.14 -4.67 21.77
CA PRO A 798 17.08 -3.69 21.45
C PRO A 798 17.57 -2.36 20.88
N ALA A 799 18.80 -1.99 21.17
CA ALA A 799 19.39 -0.73 20.73
C ALA A 799 20.34 -0.90 19.52
N LEU A 800 20.49 -2.15 19.05
CA LEU A 800 21.42 -2.53 17.99
C LEU A 800 22.82 -1.95 18.26
N LEU A 801 23.37 -2.27 19.45
CA LEU A 801 24.67 -1.76 19.90
C LEU A 801 25.83 -2.70 19.57
N ALA A 802 25.55 -3.98 19.33
CA ALA A 802 26.59 -4.92 18.94
C ALA A 802 27.26 -4.45 17.63
N PRO A 803 28.60 -4.52 17.52
CA PRO A 803 29.33 -4.06 16.33
C PRO A 803 28.83 -4.69 15.02
N GLU A 804 28.44 -5.96 15.06
CA GLU A 804 27.88 -6.72 13.93
C GLU A 804 26.50 -6.20 13.49
N HIS A 805 25.77 -5.47 14.33
CA HIS A 805 24.49 -4.88 14.03
C HIS A 805 24.59 -3.41 13.54
N ALA A 806 25.79 -2.82 13.51
CA ALA A 806 25.99 -1.43 13.09
C ALA A 806 25.51 -1.15 11.64
N PRO A 807 25.78 -2.03 10.63
CA PRO A 807 25.28 -1.85 9.28
C PRO A 807 23.74 -1.94 9.23
N LEU A 808 23.13 -2.85 10.01
CA LEU A 808 21.68 -3.01 10.11
C LEU A 808 21.02 -1.78 10.73
N LYS A 809 21.60 -1.23 11.80
CA LYS A 809 21.14 0.01 12.44
C LYS A 809 21.20 1.19 11.47
N ALA A 810 22.26 1.31 10.69
CA ALA A 810 22.41 2.35 9.68
C ALA A 810 21.36 2.20 8.56
N ALA A 811 21.10 0.98 8.09
CA ALA A 811 20.07 0.67 7.10
C ALA A 811 18.66 0.98 7.64
N LEU A 812 18.36 0.60 8.87
CA LEU A 812 17.09 0.88 9.54
C LEU A 812 16.83 2.40 9.65
N LYS A 813 17.83 3.18 10.06
CA LYS A 813 17.77 4.65 10.10
C LYS A 813 17.49 5.27 8.72
N ARG A 814 18.09 4.73 7.65
CA ARG A 814 17.85 5.19 6.28
C ARG A 814 16.41 4.87 5.79
N THR A 815 15.94 3.67 6.08
CA THR A 815 14.63 3.18 5.61
C THR A 815 13.47 3.89 6.29
N TRP A 816 13.56 4.11 7.59
CA TRP A 816 12.48 4.69 8.39
C TRP A 816 12.61 6.20 8.62
N GLY A 817 13.81 6.78 8.51
CA GLY A 817 14.10 8.21 8.60
C GLY A 817 13.59 8.86 9.89
N SER A 818 13.11 10.10 9.78
CA SER A 818 12.52 10.86 10.90
C SER A 818 11.15 10.35 11.38
N ARG A 819 10.60 9.33 10.72
CA ARG A 819 9.32 8.69 11.09
C ARG A 819 9.42 7.86 12.37
N PHE A 820 10.63 7.58 12.78
CA PHE A 820 10.95 7.00 14.07
C PHE A 820 11.72 8.03 14.89
N ALA A 821 11.24 8.31 16.07
CA ALA A 821 12.07 8.87 17.13
C ALA A 821 13.10 7.82 17.57
N LEU A 822 14.00 7.44 16.64
CA LEU A 822 15.21 6.64 16.90
C LEU A 822 16.17 7.41 17.83
N ALA A 823 15.78 8.58 18.32
CA ALA A 823 16.48 9.35 19.34
C ALA A 823 16.60 8.57 20.68
N THR A 824 15.74 7.58 20.91
CA THR A 824 15.80 6.70 22.08
C THR A 824 16.64 5.44 21.87
N ILE A 825 17.14 5.21 20.66
CA ILE A 825 18.12 4.15 20.35
C ILE A 825 19.56 4.74 20.35
N GLY A 826 19.78 5.87 21.01
CA GLY A 826 21.07 6.53 21.15
C GLY A 826 21.78 6.13 22.42
#